data_02135c20b748a3d823ecab6f2b358ac4
#
_entry.id   02135c20b748a3d823ecab6f2b358ac4
#
_cell.length_a   1.000
_cell.length_b   1.000
_cell.length_c   1.000
_cell.angle_alpha   90.00
_cell.angle_beta   90.00
_cell.angle_gamma   90.00
#
_symmetry.space_group_name_H-M   'P 1'
#
loop_
_entity.id
_entity.type
_entity.pdbx_description
1 polymer ?
#
loop_
_entity_poly.entity_id
_entity_poly.type
_entity_poly.pdbx_seq_one_letter_code
_entity_poly.pdbx_strand_id
1 'polypeptide(L)'
;MKKWLLLFLMWIPAFLGKAQDFQKPDIPFYNHQLSVEERLDDISNRLTNSEKGHMITLWNKGVPRLGLKSFMPGEALHGLAAPRHNAATVFPQSIGLAASWNPDLMKAIGDAVSDEARAQYHNGPVIKKGNEKGKKGPLFFWSPVINIGRDPRWGRNQENYGEDPLLTSQFVSHYLKGLQGDDPNYLKVAAGAKHFVANNEEHNRFNGNADVSEKQLREYYFPAYKAAVQEGDAKIIMTAYNALNGLPCVENSWLVNDVLRKEWGFDGFVIGDYGSELMLTQGWKERGFQGHEKYADNVASAAAVMNAQTLDMGNTRLFRKELMQAIEEGKVDEKELDRAFRNVMRVGLRLGMFDPEELSPWKDLPFETMCADAHKALALKAAEESLVLLQNNPVDGQPILPFQKEKIKKVAIVGPNADALNFGTYSGVAKDPVSVLNGLRQYLGEDIEVVYVPWKKKDQELVDIPMDRIISLDNQGMGVWKARYYTNKQAHGKPIAQNTVANIDQHWNEKAPHAKLKGQDSYSVVYSSTIAPTKSGLYTLGIETAGANVTVKVNGAPLIRTHGDKENVEHLAKAIRFEEGQNYELEVLYMKNANAQLNQLRFGWQLPVDETAFEGGEMELSANVDAVIAVMGLSVEYERESIDRSFEGLPREQVAFLKELLQVNKNTAVVLQNGSSIESEWLKQHAPAILEAWYPGEQGGLAIAKALFGAVNPGGKLPMTFVKSWNDLPGQDDYDIAKGRTYLYFEKEPLFAFGHGLSYTDFEFSPMEINAESFALEDEIVVSFSVRNTGDRSGDEVAQLYVKELFERNEKPIQRLKAFQRVHLGQGEDANVQLSIPVKDLAYWDENDKQWKVGNGPIELRLGNASDKIHLTKTVNIVGGAL
;
A
#
# COMPACT_ATOMS: atom_id res chain seq x y z
N MET A 1 -51.48 -56.51 -11.01
CA MET A 1 -52.64 -55.73 -10.54
C MET A 1 -52.24 -54.27 -10.40
N LYS A 2 -52.84 -53.43 -11.25
CA LYS A 2 -52.63 -51.99 -11.37
C LYS A 2 -53.18 -51.29 -10.13
N LYS A 3 -52.44 -50.30 -9.56
CA LYS A 3 -53.04 -49.24 -8.77
C LYS A 3 -52.43 -47.92 -9.13
N TRP A 4 -53.28 -47.02 -9.53
CA TRP A 4 -53.14 -45.66 -9.92
C TRP A 4 -52.53 -44.79 -8.85
N LEU A 5 -51.58 -43.93 -9.21
CA LEU A 5 -51.20 -42.77 -8.41
C LEU A 5 -51.53 -41.53 -9.22
N LEU A 6 -52.50 -40.77 -8.75
CA LEU A 6 -52.85 -39.42 -9.24
C LEU A 6 -51.75 -38.42 -8.90
N LEU A 7 -51.14 -37.83 -9.91
CA LEU A 7 -50.31 -36.63 -9.78
C LEU A 7 -51.22 -35.39 -9.70
N PHE A 8 -51.23 -34.74 -8.55
CA PHE A 8 -51.71 -33.36 -8.41
C PHE A 8 -50.56 -32.45 -8.84
N LEU A 9 -50.61 -31.92 -10.08
CA LEU A 9 -49.82 -30.80 -10.54
C LEU A 9 -50.39 -29.53 -9.94
N MET A 10 -49.82 -29.05 -8.82
CA MET A 10 -50.01 -27.66 -8.39
C MET A 10 -49.21 -26.74 -9.34
N TRP A 11 -49.99 -26.00 -10.09
CA TRP A 11 -49.50 -24.85 -10.84
C TRP A 11 -49.04 -23.78 -9.86
N ILE A 12 -47.70 -23.69 -9.61
CA ILE A 12 -47.06 -22.53 -9.00
C ILE A 12 -46.77 -21.57 -10.14
N PRO A 13 -47.40 -20.39 -10.17
CA PRO A 13 -46.97 -19.38 -11.15
C PRO A 13 -45.56 -18.99 -10.78
N ALA A 14 -44.62 -19.32 -11.64
CA ALA A 14 -43.27 -18.76 -11.59
C ALA A 14 -43.39 -17.22 -11.73
N PHE A 15 -43.34 -16.52 -10.61
CA PHE A 15 -42.99 -15.11 -10.60
C PHE A 15 -41.56 -14.98 -11.14
N LEU A 16 -41.42 -14.97 -12.44
CA LEU A 16 -40.29 -14.38 -13.10
C LEU A 16 -40.29 -12.90 -12.73
N GLY A 17 -39.59 -12.56 -11.65
CA GLY A 17 -39.29 -11.19 -11.32
C GLY A 17 -38.57 -10.56 -12.51
N LYS A 18 -39.29 -9.83 -13.35
CA LYS A 18 -38.72 -8.96 -14.34
C LYS A 18 -37.65 -8.11 -13.67
N ALA A 19 -36.47 -8.05 -14.28
CA ALA A 19 -35.50 -7.05 -13.93
C ALA A 19 -36.22 -5.70 -13.86
N GLN A 20 -36.21 -5.05 -12.70
CA GLN A 20 -36.65 -3.65 -12.65
C GLN A 20 -35.63 -2.87 -13.47
N ASP A 21 -35.95 -2.63 -14.74
CA ASP A 21 -35.27 -1.62 -15.51
C ASP A 21 -35.55 -0.30 -14.79
N PHE A 22 -34.47 0.36 -14.38
CA PHE A 22 -34.53 1.73 -13.86
C PHE A 22 -34.93 2.64 -15.04
N GLN A 23 -36.22 2.80 -15.29
CA GLN A 23 -36.68 3.80 -16.25
C GLN A 23 -36.33 5.18 -15.70
N LYS A 24 -35.55 5.91 -16.45
CA LYS A 24 -35.27 7.34 -16.16
C LYS A 24 -36.58 8.11 -16.31
N PRO A 25 -37.10 8.77 -15.25
CA PRO A 25 -38.29 9.65 -15.39
C PRO A 25 -37.91 10.90 -16.22
N ASP A 26 -38.88 11.48 -16.84
CA ASP A 26 -38.75 12.78 -17.54
C ASP A 26 -38.72 13.91 -16.51
N ILE A 27 -37.54 14.19 -15.98
CA ILE A 27 -37.30 15.25 -14.98
C ILE A 27 -36.03 16.04 -15.34
N PRO A 28 -35.93 17.31 -14.90
CA PRO A 28 -34.78 18.17 -15.18
C PRO A 28 -33.42 17.56 -14.86
N PHE A 29 -33.32 16.71 -13.83
CA PHE A 29 -32.09 16.03 -13.47
C PHE A 29 -31.44 15.25 -14.64
N TYR A 30 -32.23 14.66 -15.53
CA TYR A 30 -31.74 13.89 -16.68
C TYR A 30 -31.54 14.72 -17.95
N ASN A 31 -31.89 16.02 -17.92
CA ASN A 31 -31.62 16.92 -19.04
C ASN A 31 -30.14 17.38 -18.99
N HIS A 32 -29.30 16.80 -19.83
CA HIS A 32 -27.88 17.11 -19.93
C HIS A 32 -27.56 18.51 -20.48
N GLN A 33 -28.57 19.24 -21.00
CA GLN A 33 -28.43 20.64 -21.46
C GLN A 33 -28.49 21.63 -20.30
N LEU A 34 -29.03 21.23 -19.15
CA LEU A 34 -29.00 22.04 -17.92
C LEU A 34 -27.65 21.99 -17.24
N SER A 35 -27.34 23.06 -16.53
CA SER A 35 -26.13 23.08 -15.70
C SER A 35 -26.16 21.98 -14.62
N VAL A 36 -24.97 21.58 -14.13
CA VAL A 36 -24.84 20.60 -13.05
C VAL A 36 -25.63 21.06 -11.82
N GLU A 37 -25.59 22.35 -11.47
CA GLU A 37 -26.28 22.85 -10.28
C GLU A 37 -27.82 22.84 -10.44
N GLU A 38 -28.37 23.21 -11.61
CA GLU A 38 -29.81 23.08 -11.86
C GLU A 38 -30.29 21.63 -11.75
N ARG A 39 -29.48 20.69 -12.22
CA ARG A 39 -29.78 19.25 -12.13
C ARG A 39 -29.71 18.76 -10.68
N LEU A 40 -28.72 19.24 -9.89
CA LEU A 40 -28.60 18.95 -8.47
C LEU A 40 -29.75 19.53 -7.66
N ASP A 41 -30.21 20.73 -7.98
CA ASP A 41 -31.36 21.35 -7.35
C ASP A 41 -32.64 20.51 -7.56
N ASP A 42 -32.90 20.08 -8.79
CA ASP A 42 -34.06 19.25 -9.10
C ASP A 42 -34.05 17.93 -8.33
N ILE A 43 -32.93 17.19 -8.39
CA ILE A 43 -32.85 15.86 -7.75
C ILE A 43 -32.85 15.96 -6.24
N SER A 44 -32.15 16.93 -5.64
CA SER A 44 -32.12 17.10 -4.20
C SER A 44 -33.50 17.42 -3.62
N ASN A 45 -34.29 18.25 -4.29
CA ASN A 45 -35.65 18.60 -3.87
C ASN A 45 -36.65 17.43 -3.98
N ARG A 46 -36.34 16.39 -4.77
CA ARG A 46 -37.20 15.19 -4.93
C ARG A 46 -36.91 14.08 -3.94
N LEU A 47 -35.76 14.13 -3.28
CA LEU A 47 -35.32 13.11 -2.36
C LEU A 47 -35.69 13.45 -0.91
N THR A 48 -36.13 12.45 -0.16
CA THR A 48 -36.21 12.53 1.29
C THR A 48 -34.82 12.49 1.93
N ASN A 49 -34.69 12.98 3.17
CA ASN A 49 -33.42 12.88 3.91
C ASN A 49 -32.93 11.42 4.04
N SER A 50 -33.83 10.48 4.27
CA SER A 50 -33.49 9.05 4.31
C SER A 50 -32.93 8.55 2.97
N GLU A 51 -33.45 8.99 1.83
CA GLU A 51 -32.93 8.63 0.51
C GLU A 51 -31.58 9.31 0.23
N LYS A 52 -31.41 10.58 0.64
CA LYS A 52 -30.10 11.25 0.57
C LYS A 52 -29.05 10.51 1.41
N GLY A 53 -29.34 10.19 2.67
CA GLY A 53 -28.47 9.39 3.53
C GLY A 53 -28.15 8.02 2.95
N HIS A 54 -29.11 7.40 2.26
CA HIS A 54 -28.89 6.16 1.54
C HIS A 54 -27.94 6.32 0.34
N MET A 55 -28.05 7.41 -0.42
CA MET A 55 -27.23 7.65 -1.61
C MET A 55 -25.78 8.00 -1.28
N ILE A 56 -25.52 8.66 -0.16
CA ILE A 56 -24.15 8.97 0.29
C ILE A 56 -23.45 7.79 0.96
N THR A 57 -24.14 6.68 1.15
CA THR A 57 -23.55 5.40 1.53
C THR A 57 -23.15 4.65 0.27
N LEU A 58 -21.87 4.53 -0.05
CA LEU A 58 -21.38 4.14 -1.39
C LEU A 58 -21.73 2.71 -1.85
N TRP A 59 -22.15 1.82 -0.99
CA TRP A 59 -22.65 0.47 -1.34
C TRP A 59 -24.19 0.41 -1.30
N ASN A 60 -24.88 1.40 -1.83
CA ASN A 60 -26.33 1.51 -1.79
C ASN A 60 -27.02 0.76 -2.94
N LYS A 61 -28.34 0.70 -2.89
CA LYS A 61 -29.19 0.11 -3.95
C LYS A 61 -29.71 1.14 -4.94
N GLY A 62 -29.29 2.41 -4.82
CA GLY A 62 -29.87 3.52 -5.57
C GLY A 62 -31.28 3.87 -5.09
N VAL A 63 -31.95 4.78 -5.85
CA VAL A 63 -33.33 5.18 -5.62
C VAL A 63 -34.15 4.88 -6.86
N PRO A 64 -34.77 3.67 -6.95
CA PRO A 64 -35.42 3.17 -8.18
C PRO A 64 -36.53 4.07 -8.71
N ARG A 65 -37.34 4.69 -7.82
CA ARG A 65 -38.45 5.58 -8.23
C ARG A 65 -38.00 6.82 -9.00
N LEU A 66 -36.74 7.22 -8.85
CA LEU A 66 -36.10 8.33 -9.55
C LEU A 66 -35.07 7.86 -10.59
N GLY A 67 -34.95 6.58 -10.83
CA GLY A 67 -33.99 6.04 -11.79
C GLY A 67 -32.53 6.14 -11.33
N LEU A 68 -32.26 6.55 -10.09
CA LEU A 68 -30.90 6.68 -9.57
C LEU A 68 -30.26 5.31 -9.33
N LYS A 69 -29.11 5.07 -9.97
CA LYS A 69 -28.31 3.88 -9.80
C LYS A 69 -27.38 4.01 -8.60
N SER A 70 -26.99 2.88 -8.04
CA SER A 70 -25.95 2.83 -7.00
C SER A 70 -24.57 3.11 -7.58
N PHE A 71 -23.70 3.67 -6.75
CA PHE A 71 -22.28 3.74 -7.02
C PHE A 71 -21.61 2.40 -6.66
N MET A 72 -20.61 2.02 -7.44
CA MET A 72 -19.75 0.87 -7.17
C MET A 72 -18.31 1.36 -7.13
N PRO A 73 -17.69 1.38 -5.95
CA PRO A 73 -16.29 1.76 -5.84
C PRO A 73 -15.36 0.59 -6.22
N GLY A 74 -14.12 0.91 -6.56
CA GLY A 74 -13.06 -0.01 -6.90
C GLY A 74 -11.70 0.43 -6.36
N GLU A 75 -10.67 -0.35 -6.67
CA GLU A 75 -9.28 -0.04 -6.38
C GLU A 75 -8.47 -0.03 -7.68
N ALA A 76 -7.55 0.91 -7.80
CA ALA A 76 -6.69 1.10 -8.95
C ALA A 76 -5.33 1.67 -8.52
N LEU A 77 -4.62 0.98 -7.62
CA LEU A 77 -3.37 1.45 -7.06
C LEU A 77 -2.23 1.41 -8.10
N HIS A 78 -2.07 0.28 -8.77
CA HIS A 78 -1.05 0.06 -9.80
C HIS A 78 -1.60 -0.83 -10.94
N GLY A 79 -2.85 -0.63 -11.29
CA GLY A 79 -3.67 -1.38 -12.21
C GLY A 79 -5.06 -1.56 -11.64
N LEU A 80 -6.01 -1.97 -12.45
CA LEU A 80 -7.40 -2.17 -12.04
C LEU A 80 -7.52 -3.43 -11.16
N ALA A 81 -7.67 -3.26 -9.85
CA ALA A 81 -7.66 -4.36 -8.87
C ALA A 81 -9.05 -4.91 -8.52
N ALA A 82 -10.09 -4.15 -8.76
CA ALA A 82 -11.47 -4.56 -8.54
C ALA A 82 -12.35 -4.13 -9.71
N PRO A 83 -13.25 -5.01 -10.08
CA PRO A 83 -13.62 -6.30 -9.50
C PRO A 83 -12.68 -7.42 -9.95
N ARG A 84 -12.30 -8.28 -9.06
CA ARG A 84 -11.31 -9.36 -9.21
C ARG A 84 -11.67 -10.49 -10.22
N HIS A 85 -12.61 -10.29 -11.12
CA HIS A 85 -13.12 -11.35 -11.98
C HIS A 85 -12.61 -11.28 -13.42
N ASN A 86 -12.06 -10.15 -13.85
CA ASN A 86 -11.44 -9.97 -15.15
C ASN A 86 -9.96 -9.72 -14.99
N ALA A 87 -9.17 -10.17 -15.94
CA ALA A 87 -7.77 -9.81 -16.00
C ALA A 87 -7.64 -8.31 -16.31
N ALA A 88 -6.65 -7.67 -15.72
CA ALA A 88 -6.26 -6.28 -15.96
C ALA A 88 -4.74 -6.17 -16.00
N THR A 89 -4.20 -5.14 -16.61
CA THR A 89 -2.76 -4.90 -16.61
C THR A 89 -2.27 -4.58 -15.20
N VAL A 90 -1.24 -5.29 -14.75
CA VAL A 90 -0.62 -5.08 -13.43
C VAL A 90 0.75 -4.42 -13.62
N PHE A 91 0.80 -3.14 -13.28
CA PHE A 91 2.03 -2.35 -13.27
C PHE A 91 2.89 -2.62 -12.01
N PRO A 92 4.15 -2.17 -11.95
CA PRO A 92 4.91 -2.20 -10.69
C PRO A 92 4.16 -1.52 -9.55
N GLN A 93 4.42 -1.91 -8.30
CA GLN A 93 3.90 -1.22 -7.12
C GLN A 93 4.38 0.24 -7.08
N SER A 94 3.61 1.09 -6.40
CA SER A 94 3.83 2.54 -6.34
C SER A 94 5.24 2.94 -5.95
N ILE A 95 5.86 2.23 -4.99
CA ILE A 95 7.24 2.50 -4.58
C ILE A 95 8.24 2.22 -5.70
N GLY A 96 8.04 1.16 -6.47
CA GLY A 96 8.83 0.86 -7.67
C GLY A 96 8.60 1.88 -8.78
N LEU A 97 7.34 2.31 -8.99
CA LEU A 97 7.04 3.38 -9.95
C LEU A 97 7.73 4.68 -9.56
N ALA A 98 7.75 5.04 -8.28
CA ALA A 98 8.47 6.21 -7.78
C ALA A 98 9.98 6.12 -8.04
N ALA A 99 10.57 4.92 -7.99
CA ALA A 99 11.98 4.71 -8.32
C ALA A 99 12.33 5.01 -9.78
N SER A 100 11.35 5.11 -10.68
CA SER A 100 11.57 5.57 -12.06
C SER A 100 11.94 7.06 -12.14
N TRP A 101 11.56 7.88 -11.17
CA TRP A 101 11.68 9.34 -11.20
C TRP A 101 11.11 9.95 -12.49
N ASN A 102 10.05 9.36 -13.03
CA ASN A 102 9.41 9.74 -14.29
C ASN A 102 7.90 9.99 -14.08
N PRO A 103 7.49 11.21 -13.71
CA PRO A 103 6.07 11.54 -13.53
C PRO A 103 5.22 11.37 -14.81
N ASP A 104 5.79 11.60 -15.99
CA ASP A 104 5.07 11.41 -17.27
C ASP A 104 4.71 9.93 -17.51
N LEU A 105 5.59 9.01 -17.13
CA LEU A 105 5.29 7.59 -17.14
C LEU A 105 4.10 7.29 -16.22
N MET A 106 4.04 7.93 -15.05
CA MET A 106 2.94 7.75 -14.11
C MET A 106 1.61 8.26 -14.69
N LYS A 107 1.61 9.38 -15.43
CA LYS A 107 0.43 9.86 -16.16
C LYS A 107 -0.03 8.84 -17.19
N ALA A 108 0.88 8.31 -18.00
CA ALA A 108 0.57 7.27 -19.01
C ALA A 108 -0.02 6.00 -18.38
N ILE A 109 0.48 5.59 -17.21
CA ILE A 109 -0.09 4.47 -16.44
C ILE A 109 -1.52 4.79 -15.98
N GLY A 110 -1.75 5.99 -15.46
CA GLY A 110 -3.09 6.46 -15.08
C GLY A 110 -4.08 6.44 -16.25
N ASP A 111 -3.64 6.88 -17.43
CA ASP A 111 -4.43 6.83 -18.65
C ASP A 111 -4.78 5.38 -19.04
N ALA A 112 -3.82 4.46 -19.03
CA ALA A 112 -4.04 3.06 -19.34
C ALA A 112 -5.02 2.39 -18.37
N VAL A 113 -4.86 2.62 -17.05
CA VAL A 113 -5.73 2.07 -16.00
C VAL A 113 -7.17 2.59 -16.15
N SER A 114 -7.34 3.86 -16.44
CA SER A 114 -8.67 4.45 -16.64
C SER A 114 -9.31 4.07 -17.97
N ASP A 115 -8.52 3.79 -19.03
CA ASP A 115 -9.01 3.19 -20.26
C ASP A 115 -9.58 1.79 -20.01
N GLU A 116 -8.88 0.96 -19.27
CA GLU A 116 -9.37 -0.36 -18.86
C GLU A 116 -10.66 -0.25 -18.04
N ALA A 117 -10.72 0.70 -17.10
CA ALA A 117 -11.92 0.94 -16.29
C ALA A 117 -13.12 1.34 -17.15
N ARG A 118 -12.93 2.21 -18.15
CA ARG A 118 -13.99 2.62 -19.07
C ARG A 118 -14.39 1.53 -20.05
N ALA A 119 -13.44 0.76 -20.58
CA ALA A 119 -13.70 -0.41 -21.40
C ALA A 119 -14.55 -1.45 -20.65
N GLN A 120 -14.19 -1.73 -19.39
CA GLN A 120 -14.98 -2.59 -18.51
C GLN A 120 -16.38 -2.01 -18.25
N TYR A 121 -16.48 -0.70 -17.99
CA TYR A 121 -17.77 -0.04 -17.69
C TYR A 121 -18.73 -0.05 -18.87
N HIS A 122 -18.25 0.29 -20.08
CA HIS A 122 -19.12 0.42 -21.26
C HIS A 122 -19.37 -0.92 -21.96
N ASN A 123 -18.33 -1.70 -22.19
CA ASN A 123 -18.33 -2.86 -23.07
C ASN A 123 -17.98 -4.19 -22.40
N GLY A 124 -17.59 -4.15 -21.10
CA GLY A 124 -17.26 -5.35 -20.35
C GLY A 124 -18.47 -6.13 -19.84
N PRO A 125 -18.26 -7.40 -19.44
CA PRO A 125 -19.29 -8.22 -18.83
C PRO A 125 -19.76 -7.61 -17.51
N VAL A 126 -21.04 -7.80 -17.23
CA VAL A 126 -21.66 -7.32 -16.00
C VAL A 126 -21.14 -8.11 -14.80
N ILE A 127 -20.63 -7.40 -13.81
CA ILE A 127 -20.04 -8.00 -12.62
C ILE A 127 -21.14 -8.45 -11.66
N LYS A 128 -21.14 -9.73 -11.33
CA LYS A 128 -22.10 -10.36 -10.42
C LYS A 128 -21.41 -10.78 -9.12
N LYS A 129 -22.02 -10.48 -7.98
CA LYS A 129 -21.59 -11.00 -6.69
C LYS A 129 -22.68 -11.95 -6.18
N GLY A 130 -22.44 -13.26 -6.24
CA GLY A 130 -23.42 -14.28 -5.86
C GLY A 130 -24.69 -14.21 -6.74
N ASN A 131 -25.86 -14.18 -6.09
CA ASN A 131 -27.17 -14.12 -6.75
C ASN A 131 -27.64 -12.69 -7.08
N GLU A 132 -26.79 -11.66 -6.94
CA GLU A 132 -27.15 -10.29 -7.23
C GLU A 132 -27.23 -10.04 -8.74
N LYS A 133 -28.08 -9.08 -9.14
CA LYS A 133 -28.07 -8.54 -10.50
C LYS A 133 -26.71 -7.89 -10.75
N GLY A 134 -26.07 -8.24 -11.84
CA GLY A 134 -24.76 -7.72 -12.16
C GLY A 134 -24.75 -6.18 -12.33
N LYS A 135 -23.62 -5.57 -12.03
CA LYS A 135 -23.35 -4.13 -12.14
C LYS A 135 -22.29 -3.87 -13.22
N LYS A 136 -22.34 -2.71 -13.85
CA LYS A 136 -21.22 -2.20 -14.67
C LYS A 136 -19.99 -2.02 -13.78
N GLY A 137 -18.77 -1.99 -14.34
CA GLY A 137 -17.53 -1.77 -13.61
C GLY A 137 -17.50 -0.47 -12.78
N PRO A 138 -16.58 -0.33 -11.82
CA PRO A 138 -16.44 0.89 -11.02
C PRO A 138 -15.88 2.04 -11.85
N LEU A 139 -16.30 3.26 -11.52
CA LEU A 139 -15.72 4.52 -11.99
C LEU A 139 -15.25 5.40 -10.81
N PHE A 140 -15.43 4.96 -9.58
CA PHE A 140 -14.93 5.57 -8.36
C PHE A 140 -13.83 4.68 -7.82
N PHE A 141 -12.62 5.21 -7.63
CA PHE A 141 -11.47 4.46 -7.14
C PHE A 141 -10.94 5.05 -5.85
N TRP A 142 -10.63 4.19 -4.89
CA TRP A 142 -10.02 4.54 -3.61
C TRP A 142 -8.50 4.44 -3.68
N SER A 143 -7.94 5.11 -4.68
CA SER A 143 -6.53 5.13 -5.03
C SER A 143 -6.17 6.49 -5.62
N PRO A 144 -4.93 6.94 -5.45
CA PRO A 144 -3.74 6.29 -4.91
C PRO A 144 -3.58 6.40 -3.38
N VAL A 145 -2.69 5.58 -2.80
CA VAL A 145 -2.16 5.77 -1.44
C VAL A 145 -1.02 6.78 -1.50
N ILE A 146 -1.17 7.89 -0.79
CA ILE A 146 -0.21 9.01 -0.83
C ILE A 146 0.33 9.39 0.56
N ASN A 147 0.16 8.50 1.54
CA ASN A 147 0.85 8.59 2.80
C ASN A 147 2.36 8.46 2.54
N ILE A 148 3.13 9.38 3.08
CA ILE A 148 4.56 9.48 2.81
C ILE A 148 5.36 8.39 3.53
N GLY A 149 6.34 7.78 2.88
CA GLY A 149 7.13 6.66 3.39
C GLY A 149 8.17 7.05 4.43
N ARG A 150 7.73 7.49 5.63
CA ARG A 150 8.62 8.02 6.68
C ARG A 150 9.43 6.96 7.44
N ASP A 151 9.02 5.70 7.39
CA ASP A 151 9.59 4.63 8.22
C ASP A 151 9.58 3.29 7.48
N PRO A 152 10.71 2.57 7.41
CA PRO A 152 10.79 1.30 6.69
C PRO A 152 9.98 0.16 7.31
N ARG A 153 9.59 0.28 8.58
CA ARG A 153 8.80 -0.73 9.29
C ARG A 153 7.34 -0.78 8.87
N TRP A 154 6.81 0.32 8.29
CA TRP A 154 5.42 0.36 7.87
C TRP A 154 5.13 -0.65 6.75
N GLY A 155 4.18 -1.56 6.99
CA GLY A 155 3.85 -2.66 6.07
C GLY A 155 3.26 -2.24 4.73
N ARG A 156 2.78 -1.00 4.59
CA ARG A 156 2.21 -0.45 3.35
C ARG A 156 3.16 0.47 2.59
N ASN A 157 4.46 0.45 2.88
CA ASN A 157 5.44 1.23 2.11
C ASN A 157 5.42 0.89 0.61
N GLN A 158 5.09 -0.34 0.24
CA GLN A 158 4.92 -0.72 -1.16
C GLN A 158 3.88 0.12 -1.91
N GLU A 159 2.88 0.67 -1.21
CA GLU A 159 1.75 1.39 -1.79
C GLU A 159 2.00 2.89 -1.97
N ASN A 160 3.08 3.46 -1.39
CA ASN A 160 3.40 4.88 -1.43
C ASN A 160 4.47 5.22 -2.49
N TYR A 161 4.77 6.52 -2.62
CA TYR A 161 5.74 7.04 -3.59
C TYR A 161 7.06 7.52 -2.95
N GLY A 162 7.42 6.96 -1.78
CA GLY A 162 8.67 7.25 -1.10
C GLY A 162 8.56 8.29 0.02
N GLU A 163 9.74 8.78 0.45
CA GLU A 163 9.87 9.62 1.65
C GLU A 163 9.94 11.13 1.37
N ASP A 164 9.98 11.53 0.10
CA ASP A 164 10.13 12.94 -0.26
C ASP A 164 8.80 13.59 -0.66
N PRO A 165 8.44 14.75 -0.09
CA PRO A 165 7.20 15.45 -0.39
C PRO A 165 7.07 15.90 -1.86
N LEU A 166 8.15 16.36 -2.51
CA LEU A 166 8.12 16.81 -3.90
C LEU A 166 7.95 15.64 -4.86
N LEU A 167 8.77 14.59 -4.68
CA LEU A 167 8.69 13.38 -5.50
C LEU A 167 7.28 12.79 -5.43
N THR A 168 6.75 12.60 -4.22
CA THR A 168 5.38 12.07 -4.02
C THR A 168 4.34 12.98 -4.68
N SER A 169 4.44 14.30 -4.52
CA SER A 169 3.50 15.26 -5.11
C SER A 169 3.47 15.20 -6.64
N GLN A 170 4.63 15.11 -7.28
CA GLN A 170 4.74 15.00 -8.73
C GLN A 170 4.12 13.70 -9.25
N PHE A 171 4.41 12.57 -8.62
CA PHE A 171 3.83 11.28 -9.01
C PHE A 171 2.32 11.25 -8.84
N VAL A 172 1.83 11.73 -7.71
CA VAL A 172 0.40 11.76 -7.40
C VAL A 172 -0.38 12.64 -8.37
N SER A 173 0.08 13.88 -8.62
CA SER A 173 -0.62 14.80 -9.53
C SER A 173 -0.68 14.25 -10.95
N HIS A 174 0.39 13.62 -11.45
CA HIS A 174 0.42 13.01 -12.77
C HIS A 174 -0.47 11.77 -12.86
N TYR A 175 -0.47 10.92 -11.84
CA TYR A 175 -1.36 9.75 -11.81
C TYR A 175 -2.83 10.14 -11.82
N LEU A 176 -3.21 11.14 -11.00
CA LEU A 176 -4.58 11.64 -10.96
C LEU A 176 -5.02 12.25 -12.29
N LYS A 177 -4.14 13.02 -12.96
CA LYS A 177 -4.42 13.56 -14.31
C LYS A 177 -4.68 12.44 -15.31
N GLY A 178 -3.84 11.38 -15.31
CA GLY A 178 -4.06 10.22 -16.16
C GLY A 178 -5.35 9.47 -15.84
N LEU A 179 -5.63 9.22 -14.56
CA LEU A 179 -6.85 8.56 -14.14
C LEU A 179 -8.11 9.36 -14.51
N GLN A 180 -8.14 10.66 -14.26
CA GLN A 180 -9.33 11.48 -14.42
C GLN A 180 -9.55 12.00 -15.85
N GLY A 181 -8.47 11.98 -16.68
CA GLY A 181 -8.51 12.44 -18.08
C GLY A 181 -8.63 13.95 -18.22
N ASP A 182 -8.59 14.42 -19.48
CA ASP A 182 -8.51 15.84 -19.83
C ASP A 182 -9.82 16.41 -20.43
N ASP A 183 -10.93 15.64 -20.44
CA ASP A 183 -12.19 16.12 -20.99
C ASP A 183 -12.81 17.21 -20.09
N PRO A 184 -13.19 18.37 -20.63
CA PRO A 184 -13.68 19.50 -19.82
C PRO A 184 -15.03 19.22 -19.13
N ASN A 185 -15.85 18.33 -19.68
CA ASN A 185 -17.19 18.04 -19.19
C ASN A 185 -17.25 16.76 -18.34
N TYR A 186 -16.49 15.75 -18.71
CA TYR A 186 -16.56 14.43 -18.11
C TYR A 186 -15.23 13.99 -17.52
N LEU A 187 -15.29 13.38 -16.34
CA LEU A 187 -14.19 12.66 -15.75
C LEU A 187 -14.12 11.26 -16.35
N LYS A 188 -12.92 10.79 -16.67
CA LYS A 188 -12.71 9.42 -17.12
C LYS A 188 -12.96 8.42 -15.99
N VAL A 189 -12.38 8.65 -14.82
CA VAL A 189 -12.77 8.05 -13.54
C VAL A 189 -12.66 9.09 -12.44
N ALA A 190 -13.22 8.85 -11.26
CA ALA A 190 -13.00 9.68 -10.08
C ALA A 190 -12.02 8.97 -9.15
N ALA A 191 -10.88 9.57 -8.92
CA ALA A 191 -9.81 9.02 -8.10
C ALA A 191 -9.83 9.58 -6.68
N GLY A 192 -9.46 8.73 -5.70
CA GLY A 192 -9.54 9.00 -4.27
C GLY A 192 -8.21 8.86 -3.56
N ALA A 193 -7.51 9.98 -3.34
CA ALA A 193 -6.26 10.00 -2.59
C ALA A 193 -6.49 9.62 -1.11
N LYS A 194 -5.65 8.73 -0.58
CA LYS A 194 -5.79 8.17 0.76
C LYS A 194 -4.42 7.96 1.43
N HIS A 195 -4.36 7.86 2.77
CA HIS A 195 -5.40 8.10 3.78
C HIS A 195 -5.12 9.42 4.49
N PHE A 196 -6.01 10.37 4.45
CA PHE A 196 -5.82 11.72 4.99
C PHE A 196 -6.11 11.76 6.50
N VAL A 197 -5.09 11.82 7.39
CA VAL A 197 -3.67 12.03 7.18
C VAL A 197 -2.82 11.25 8.21
N ALA A 198 -1.52 11.17 7.99
CA ALA A 198 -0.55 10.58 8.91
C ALA A 198 -0.91 9.14 9.36
N ASN A 199 -1.29 8.29 8.41
CA ASN A 199 -1.52 6.85 8.60
C ASN A 199 -0.30 6.08 8.10
N ASN A 200 0.66 5.81 9.00
CA ASN A 200 1.97 5.26 8.66
C ASN A 200 2.42 4.10 9.56
N GLU A 201 1.46 3.36 10.11
CA GLU A 201 1.65 2.16 10.90
C GLU A 201 0.38 1.31 10.88
N GLU A 202 0.53 -0.02 10.98
CA GLU A 202 -0.60 -0.94 10.90
C GLU A 202 -1.00 -1.54 12.25
N HIS A 203 -0.05 -1.66 13.18
CA HIS A 203 -0.27 -2.38 14.43
C HIS A 203 -1.34 -1.76 15.33
N ASN A 204 -1.54 -0.46 15.31
CA ASN A 204 -2.55 0.27 16.09
C ASN A 204 -3.43 1.19 15.23
N ARG A 205 -3.46 1.02 13.90
CA ARG A 205 -4.08 1.94 12.93
C ARG A 205 -5.52 2.36 13.27
N PHE A 206 -6.30 1.51 13.97
CA PHE A 206 -7.72 1.77 14.23
C PHE A 206 -7.99 2.71 15.40
N ASN A 207 -7.02 2.91 16.29
CA ASN A 207 -7.14 3.75 17.47
C ASN A 207 -5.84 4.46 17.85
N GLY A 208 -4.81 4.38 17.00
CA GLY A 208 -3.56 5.11 17.16
C GLY A 208 -3.75 6.63 17.07
N ASN A 209 -2.78 7.37 17.59
CA ASN A 209 -2.75 8.82 17.51
C ASN A 209 -1.42 9.28 16.92
N ALA A 210 -1.47 10.05 15.84
CA ALA A 210 -0.31 10.71 15.26
C ALA A 210 -0.17 12.09 15.90
N ASP A 211 0.84 12.26 16.78
CA ASP A 211 1.18 13.55 17.34
C ASP A 211 2.17 14.26 16.41
N VAL A 212 1.71 15.32 15.74
CA VAL A 212 2.45 16.03 14.70
C VAL A 212 2.27 17.53 14.85
N SER A 213 3.36 18.30 14.85
CA SER A 213 3.28 19.76 14.84
C SER A 213 2.60 20.27 13.55
N GLU A 214 1.96 21.45 13.61
CA GLU A 214 1.35 22.03 12.41
C GLU A 214 2.40 22.30 11.32
N LYS A 215 3.61 22.67 11.72
CA LYS A 215 4.75 22.82 10.81
C LYS A 215 5.03 21.54 10.02
N GLN A 216 5.20 20.43 10.71
CA GLN A 216 5.48 19.15 10.05
C GLN A 216 4.28 18.64 9.23
N LEU A 217 3.03 18.90 9.68
CA LEU A 217 1.87 18.64 8.84
C LEU A 217 1.97 19.39 7.52
N ARG A 218 2.23 20.70 7.55
CA ARG A 218 2.24 21.57 6.38
C ARG A 218 3.46 21.37 5.47
N GLU A 219 4.64 21.09 6.04
CA GLU A 219 5.88 20.94 5.28
C GLU A 219 6.13 19.49 4.80
N TYR A 220 5.56 18.49 5.46
CA TYR A 220 5.87 17.08 5.20
C TYR A 220 4.65 16.20 4.89
N TYR A 221 3.63 16.17 5.76
CA TYR A 221 2.51 15.25 5.60
C TYR A 221 1.42 15.74 4.63
N PHE A 222 1.25 17.05 4.46
CA PHE A 222 0.21 17.63 3.60
C PHE A 222 0.59 17.84 2.13
N PRO A 223 1.86 18.06 1.72
CA PRO A 223 2.18 18.46 0.35
C PRO A 223 1.60 17.55 -0.73
N ALA A 224 1.67 16.23 -0.56
CA ALA A 224 1.12 15.28 -1.51
C ALA A 224 -0.42 15.41 -1.65
N TYR A 225 -1.15 15.64 -0.54
CA TYR A 225 -2.60 15.86 -0.57
C TYR A 225 -2.96 17.21 -1.18
N LYS A 226 -2.18 18.25 -0.89
CA LYS A 226 -2.34 19.56 -1.53
C LYS A 226 -2.15 19.46 -3.04
N ALA A 227 -1.09 18.80 -3.50
CA ALA A 227 -0.84 18.53 -4.91
C ALA A 227 -1.95 17.68 -5.55
N ALA A 228 -2.44 16.65 -4.85
CA ALA A 228 -3.57 15.85 -5.31
C ALA A 228 -4.81 16.72 -5.60
N VAL A 229 -5.10 17.69 -4.74
CA VAL A 229 -6.25 18.60 -4.89
C VAL A 229 -6.00 19.68 -5.94
N GLN A 230 -4.89 20.41 -5.82
CA GLN A 230 -4.66 21.64 -6.62
C GLN A 230 -4.08 21.38 -8.01
N GLU A 231 -3.27 20.32 -8.15
CA GLU A 231 -2.61 19.99 -9.42
C GLU A 231 -3.25 18.76 -10.08
N GLY A 232 -3.64 17.76 -9.28
CA GLY A 232 -4.26 16.52 -9.73
C GLY A 232 -5.78 16.58 -9.85
N ASP A 233 -6.43 17.65 -9.39
CA ASP A 233 -7.89 17.85 -9.39
C ASP A 233 -8.66 16.65 -8.78
N ALA A 234 -8.12 16.04 -7.73
CA ALA A 234 -8.74 14.89 -7.06
C ALA A 234 -10.20 15.17 -6.70
N LYS A 235 -11.08 14.22 -6.97
CA LYS A 235 -12.52 14.36 -6.66
C LYS A 235 -12.97 13.55 -5.45
N ILE A 236 -12.10 12.74 -4.91
CA ILE A 236 -12.33 11.95 -3.69
C ILE A 236 -11.10 12.09 -2.78
N ILE A 237 -11.34 12.26 -1.49
CA ILE A 237 -10.32 12.11 -0.44
C ILE A 237 -10.84 11.12 0.59
N MET A 238 -10.00 10.19 1.03
CA MET A 238 -10.34 9.26 2.09
C MET A 238 -9.58 9.63 3.36
N THR A 239 -10.32 9.84 4.47
CA THR A 239 -9.70 10.09 5.78
C THR A 239 -9.15 8.79 6.38
N ALA A 240 -8.13 8.93 7.21
CA ALA A 240 -7.49 7.80 7.89
C ALA A 240 -8.29 7.31 9.11
N TYR A 241 -7.96 6.10 9.59
CA TYR A 241 -8.53 5.55 10.83
C TYR A 241 -8.00 6.23 12.08
N ASN A 242 -6.71 6.58 12.08
CA ASN A 242 -6.02 7.12 13.25
C ASN A 242 -6.55 8.49 13.66
N ALA A 243 -6.27 8.87 14.91
CA ALA A 243 -6.39 10.24 15.35
C ALA A 243 -5.16 11.07 14.91
N LEU A 244 -5.38 12.36 14.72
CA LEU A 244 -4.36 13.38 14.57
C LEU A 244 -4.45 14.31 15.78
N ASN A 245 -3.39 14.39 16.58
CA ASN A 245 -3.33 15.24 17.77
C ASN A 245 -4.55 15.03 18.71
N GLY A 246 -4.96 13.77 18.89
CA GLY A 246 -6.06 13.35 19.75
C GLY A 246 -7.45 13.40 19.11
N LEU A 247 -7.60 13.86 17.87
CA LEU A 247 -8.89 13.93 17.18
C LEU A 247 -8.92 12.96 15.97
N PRO A 248 -9.77 11.93 15.98
CA PRO A 248 -9.89 10.99 14.85
C PRO A 248 -10.09 11.71 13.51
N CYS A 249 -9.33 11.32 12.48
CA CYS A 249 -9.33 12.00 11.18
C CYS A 249 -10.72 12.04 10.54
N VAL A 250 -11.53 11.00 10.72
CA VAL A 250 -12.88 10.87 10.14
C VAL A 250 -13.86 11.93 10.62
N GLU A 251 -13.67 12.48 11.81
CA GLU A 251 -14.51 13.53 12.40
C GLU A 251 -13.79 14.89 12.51
N ASN A 252 -12.58 14.99 11.98
CA ASN A 252 -11.76 16.19 12.12
C ASN A 252 -12.18 17.29 11.12
N SER A 253 -13.10 18.17 11.59
CA SER A 253 -13.61 19.26 10.76
C SER A 253 -12.51 20.25 10.32
N TRP A 254 -11.45 20.46 11.13
CA TRP A 254 -10.34 21.30 10.73
C TRP A 254 -9.63 20.74 9.49
N LEU A 255 -9.36 19.44 9.46
CA LEU A 255 -8.77 18.80 8.29
C LEU A 255 -9.64 18.92 7.04
N VAL A 256 -10.95 18.62 7.18
CA VAL A 256 -11.84 18.50 6.03
C VAL A 256 -12.40 19.86 5.58
N ASN A 257 -12.90 20.68 6.50
CA ASN A 257 -13.58 21.92 6.14
C ASN A 257 -12.61 23.10 6.05
N ASP A 258 -11.62 23.22 6.94
CA ASP A 258 -10.73 24.36 6.92
C ASP A 258 -9.54 24.13 5.99
N VAL A 259 -8.76 23.06 6.18
CA VAL A 259 -7.58 22.80 5.35
C VAL A 259 -7.97 22.36 3.95
N LEU A 260 -8.70 21.25 3.82
CA LEU A 260 -8.96 20.63 2.52
C LEU A 260 -9.87 21.52 1.64
N ARG A 261 -11.00 22.02 2.18
CA ARG A 261 -11.97 22.77 1.38
C ARG A 261 -11.67 24.27 1.29
N LYS A 262 -11.40 24.95 2.43
CA LYS A 262 -11.22 26.42 2.40
C LYS A 262 -9.82 26.82 1.92
N GLU A 263 -8.77 26.17 2.45
CA GLU A 263 -7.40 26.55 2.07
C GLU A 263 -7.01 26.01 0.68
N TRP A 264 -7.36 24.75 0.37
CA TRP A 264 -6.91 24.11 -0.88
C TRP A 264 -7.95 24.13 -1.99
N GLY A 265 -9.22 24.44 -1.69
CA GLY A 265 -10.28 24.58 -2.68
C GLY A 265 -10.91 23.27 -3.13
N PHE A 266 -10.84 22.19 -2.33
CA PHE A 266 -11.40 20.89 -2.70
C PHE A 266 -12.92 20.93 -2.88
N ASP A 267 -13.41 20.57 -4.06
CA ASP A 267 -14.81 20.61 -4.48
C ASP A 267 -15.50 19.24 -4.56
N GLY A 268 -14.75 18.17 -4.32
CA GLY A 268 -15.24 16.79 -4.34
C GLY A 268 -15.90 16.34 -3.03
N PHE A 269 -15.94 15.04 -2.80
CA PHE A 269 -16.46 14.47 -1.55
C PHE A 269 -15.38 13.73 -0.76
N VAL A 270 -15.55 13.69 0.56
CA VAL A 270 -14.65 13.02 1.49
C VAL A 270 -15.34 11.77 2.03
N ILE A 271 -14.63 10.66 2.06
CA ILE A 271 -15.07 9.39 2.68
C ILE A 271 -14.17 9.04 3.85
N GLY A 272 -14.72 8.35 4.84
CA GLY A 272 -13.92 7.66 5.84
C GLY A 272 -13.33 6.36 5.28
N ASP A 273 -12.21 5.89 5.79
CA ASP A 273 -11.76 4.53 5.51
C ASP A 273 -12.79 3.52 6.01
N TYR A 274 -12.79 2.30 5.49
CA TYR A 274 -13.89 1.33 5.66
C TYR A 274 -14.30 1.12 7.12
N GLY A 275 -15.48 1.67 7.49
CA GLY A 275 -16.03 1.60 8.83
C GLY A 275 -15.30 2.45 9.88
N SER A 276 -14.54 3.47 9.47
CA SER A 276 -13.85 4.38 10.39
C SER A 276 -14.81 5.13 11.32
N GLU A 277 -16.03 5.38 10.90
CA GLU A 277 -17.09 5.95 11.72
C GLU A 277 -17.51 5.02 12.90
N LEU A 278 -17.39 3.71 12.76
CA LEU A 278 -17.57 2.77 13.86
C LEU A 278 -16.39 2.77 14.83
N MET A 279 -15.20 3.15 14.36
CA MET A 279 -14.01 3.26 15.22
C MET A 279 -14.13 4.41 16.23
N LEU A 280 -15.02 5.37 16.03
CA LEU A 280 -15.30 6.43 17.02
C LEU A 280 -15.98 5.91 18.28
N THR A 281 -16.63 4.75 18.20
CA THR A 281 -17.22 4.03 19.32
C THR A 281 -16.31 2.87 19.77
N GLN A 282 -16.88 1.71 20.04
CA GLN A 282 -16.14 0.52 20.46
C GLN A 282 -15.36 -0.18 19.34
N GLY A 283 -15.54 0.25 18.08
CA GLY A 283 -14.95 -0.38 16.93
C GLY A 283 -15.54 -1.77 16.64
N TRP A 284 -14.77 -2.59 15.93
CA TRP A 284 -15.15 -3.97 15.62
C TRP A 284 -14.63 -4.96 16.67
N LYS A 285 -15.04 -4.79 17.93
CA LYS A 285 -14.62 -5.68 19.02
C LYS A 285 -14.86 -7.16 18.72
N GLU A 286 -15.92 -7.49 17.96
CA GLU A 286 -16.20 -8.85 17.51
C GLU A 286 -15.12 -9.44 16.60
N ARG A 287 -14.37 -8.57 15.92
CA ARG A 287 -13.22 -8.91 15.07
C ARG A 287 -11.88 -8.68 15.78
N GLY A 288 -11.90 -8.27 17.05
CA GLY A 288 -10.71 -7.96 17.83
C GLY A 288 -10.10 -6.59 17.52
N PHE A 289 -10.83 -5.68 16.89
CA PHE A 289 -10.36 -4.31 16.60
C PHE A 289 -11.03 -3.33 17.56
N GLN A 290 -10.22 -2.68 18.39
CA GLN A 290 -10.66 -1.64 19.31
C GLN A 290 -10.73 -0.30 18.58
N GLY A 291 -11.81 0.45 18.79
CA GLY A 291 -11.94 1.83 18.30
C GLY A 291 -11.39 2.84 19.30
N HIS A 292 -11.59 4.12 19.00
CA HIS A 292 -11.17 5.25 19.84
C HIS A 292 -11.99 5.39 21.14
N GLU A 293 -13.16 4.72 21.22
CA GLU A 293 -14.09 4.77 22.36
C GLU A 293 -14.51 6.20 22.75
N LYS A 294 -14.53 7.11 21.78
CA LYS A 294 -14.83 8.52 22.00
C LYS A 294 -16.31 8.78 22.28
N TYR A 295 -17.21 8.03 21.62
CA TYR A 295 -18.66 8.15 21.75
C TYR A 295 -19.29 6.90 22.33
N ALA A 296 -20.32 7.08 23.15
CA ALA A 296 -21.03 5.99 23.77
C ALA A 296 -21.97 5.27 22.81
N ASP A 297 -22.44 5.95 21.76
CA ASP A 297 -23.40 5.43 20.80
C ASP A 297 -23.11 5.88 19.35
N ASN A 298 -23.72 5.17 18.42
CA ASN A 298 -23.54 5.39 16.99
C ASN A 298 -24.28 6.64 16.46
N VAL A 299 -25.25 7.21 17.18
CA VAL A 299 -25.94 8.45 16.77
C VAL A 299 -24.98 9.63 16.92
N ALA A 300 -24.24 9.67 18.02
CA ALA A 300 -23.22 10.69 18.25
C ALA A 300 -22.07 10.56 17.24
N SER A 301 -21.65 9.34 16.94
CA SER A 301 -20.63 9.09 15.89
C SER A 301 -21.12 9.56 14.52
N ALA A 302 -22.32 9.18 14.07
CA ALA A 302 -22.86 9.62 12.79
C ALA A 302 -22.99 11.15 12.69
N ALA A 303 -23.36 11.81 13.80
CA ALA A 303 -23.43 13.26 13.87
C ALA A 303 -22.07 13.91 13.72
N ALA A 304 -21.04 13.41 14.42
CA ALA A 304 -19.68 13.95 14.37
C ALA A 304 -19.09 13.84 12.97
N VAL A 305 -19.22 12.68 12.34
CA VAL A 305 -18.71 12.40 10.98
C VAL A 305 -19.42 13.27 9.94
N MET A 306 -20.77 13.41 10.01
CA MET A 306 -21.51 14.25 9.06
C MET A 306 -21.19 15.74 9.24
N ASN A 307 -21.04 16.23 10.47
CA ASN A 307 -20.65 17.63 10.72
C ASN A 307 -19.23 17.92 10.22
N ALA A 308 -18.34 16.94 10.17
CA ALA A 308 -17.04 17.04 9.51
C ALA A 308 -17.12 16.89 7.98
N GLN A 309 -18.30 16.60 7.41
CA GLN A 309 -18.49 16.34 5.97
C GLN A 309 -17.69 15.14 5.44
N THR A 310 -17.48 14.15 6.26
CA THR A 310 -16.97 12.83 5.88
C THR A 310 -18.14 11.86 5.70
N LEU A 311 -18.08 11.03 4.67
CA LEU A 311 -19.14 10.09 4.31
C LEU A 311 -18.79 8.68 4.74
N ASP A 312 -19.81 7.83 4.92
CA ASP A 312 -19.67 6.40 5.14
C ASP A 312 -19.24 5.70 3.84
N MET A 313 -18.10 5.04 3.84
CA MET A 313 -17.63 4.19 2.73
C MET A 313 -18.57 3.01 2.45
N GLY A 314 -19.47 2.75 3.37
CA GLY A 314 -20.65 1.97 3.13
C GLY A 314 -20.62 0.51 3.47
N ASN A 315 -21.02 0.21 4.61
CA ASN A 315 -21.79 -0.98 5.00
C ASN A 315 -22.22 -0.92 6.47
N THR A 316 -21.93 0.17 7.15
CA THR A 316 -22.15 0.30 8.58
C THR A 316 -23.61 0.55 8.93
N ARG A 317 -24.42 0.99 7.95
CA ARG A 317 -25.81 1.42 8.09
C ARG A 317 -25.99 2.69 8.94
N LEU A 318 -24.90 3.28 9.46
CA LEU A 318 -24.96 4.46 10.32
C LEU A 318 -25.71 5.62 9.65
N PHE A 319 -25.46 5.86 8.39
CA PHE A 319 -26.10 6.95 7.65
C PHE A 319 -27.55 6.68 7.23
N ARG A 320 -28.05 5.45 7.44
CA ARG A 320 -29.45 5.09 7.12
C ARG A 320 -30.40 5.26 8.30
N LYS A 321 -29.93 5.07 9.51
CA LYS A 321 -30.76 5.08 10.71
C LYS A 321 -30.25 6.09 11.73
N GLU A 322 -29.02 5.96 12.14
CA GLU A 322 -28.44 6.75 13.23
C GLU A 322 -28.25 8.21 12.79
N LEU A 323 -27.88 8.49 11.53
CA LEU A 323 -27.84 9.85 11.00
C LEU A 323 -29.22 10.47 10.93
N MET A 324 -30.27 9.73 10.53
CA MET A 324 -31.64 10.24 10.54
C MET A 324 -32.08 10.62 11.95
N GLN A 325 -31.76 9.76 12.93
CA GLN A 325 -32.02 10.08 14.34
C GLN A 325 -31.24 11.32 14.80
N ALA A 326 -29.97 11.47 14.39
CA ALA A 326 -29.18 12.65 14.71
C ALA A 326 -29.76 13.95 14.13
N ILE A 327 -30.36 13.89 12.94
CA ILE A 327 -31.07 15.01 12.34
C ILE A 327 -32.35 15.32 13.10
N GLU A 328 -33.16 14.31 13.44
CA GLU A 328 -34.40 14.47 14.23
C GLU A 328 -34.11 15.06 15.62
N GLU A 329 -32.98 14.70 16.23
CA GLU A 329 -32.53 15.24 17.51
C GLU A 329 -31.85 16.61 17.40
N GLY A 330 -31.73 17.19 16.20
CA GLY A 330 -31.08 18.48 15.95
C GLY A 330 -29.55 18.51 16.13
N LYS A 331 -28.89 17.34 16.16
CA LYS A 331 -27.44 17.21 16.23
C LYS A 331 -26.73 17.46 14.88
N VAL A 332 -27.47 17.35 13.78
CA VAL A 332 -27.03 17.59 12.40
C VAL A 332 -28.07 18.46 11.70
N ASP A 333 -27.63 19.55 11.04
CA ASP A 333 -28.51 20.34 10.17
C ASP A 333 -28.74 19.57 8.86
N GLU A 334 -30.00 19.52 8.37
CA GLU A 334 -30.36 18.90 7.09
C GLU A 334 -29.54 19.44 5.91
N LYS A 335 -29.06 20.69 5.99
CA LYS A 335 -28.20 21.31 4.98
C LYS A 335 -26.85 20.62 4.85
N GLU A 336 -26.32 20.04 5.95
CA GLU A 336 -25.07 19.28 5.91
C GLU A 336 -25.25 17.97 5.16
N LEU A 337 -26.37 17.30 5.34
CA LEU A 337 -26.74 16.13 4.55
C LEU A 337 -26.94 16.49 3.07
N ASP A 338 -27.63 17.61 2.77
CA ASP A 338 -27.83 18.06 1.39
C ASP A 338 -26.51 18.41 0.71
N ARG A 339 -25.62 19.11 1.40
CA ARG A 339 -24.26 19.44 0.91
C ARG A 339 -23.47 18.17 0.57
N ALA A 340 -23.46 17.19 1.47
CA ALA A 340 -22.78 15.91 1.27
C ALA A 340 -23.35 15.15 0.06
N PHE A 341 -24.67 15.08 -0.04
CA PHE A 341 -25.37 14.46 -1.17
C PHE A 341 -25.01 15.13 -2.50
N ARG A 342 -25.08 16.47 -2.58
CA ARG A 342 -24.74 17.23 -3.79
C ARG A 342 -23.31 16.97 -4.25
N ASN A 343 -22.35 16.91 -3.33
CA ASN A 343 -20.95 16.64 -3.66
C ASN A 343 -20.77 15.27 -4.33
N VAL A 344 -21.40 14.22 -3.80
CA VAL A 344 -21.35 12.87 -4.41
C VAL A 344 -22.03 12.88 -5.78
N MET A 345 -23.22 13.49 -5.89
CA MET A 345 -23.97 13.52 -7.14
C MET A 345 -23.29 14.35 -8.22
N ARG A 346 -22.59 15.42 -7.85
CA ARG A 346 -21.79 16.25 -8.78
C ARG A 346 -20.69 15.40 -9.44
N VAL A 347 -19.98 14.60 -8.66
CA VAL A 347 -18.97 13.69 -9.21
C VAL A 347 -19.62 12.63 -10.09
N GLY A 348 -20.77 12.07 -9.69
CA GLY A 348 -21.52 11.12 -10.50
C GLY A 348 -22.01 11.71 -11.84
N LEU A 349 -22.44 12.97 -11.86
CA LEU A 349 -22.79 13.71 -13.08
C LEU A 349 -21.56 13.90 -13.96
N ARG A 350 -20.45 14.35 -13.41
CA ARG A 350 -19.18 14.49 -14.15
C ARG A 350 -18.62 13.18 -14.69
N LEU A 351 -18.96 12.05 -14.10
CA LEU A 351 -18.62 10.71 -14.64
C LEU A 351 -19.55 10.31 -15.80
N GLY A 352 -20.59 11.12 -16.13
CA GLY A 352 -21.58 10.80 -17.16
C GLY A 352 -22.53 9.66 -16.77
N MET A 353 -22.61 9.30 -15.47
CA MET A 353 -23.39 8.13 -15.03
C MET A 353 -24.90 8.29 -15.25
N PHE A 354 -25.38 9.52 -15.35
CA PHE A 354 -26.79 9.88 -15.48
C PHE A 354 -27.17 10.41 -16.85
N ASP A 355 -26.20 10.65 -17.72
CA ASP A 355 -26.36 11.16 -19.06
C ASP A 355 -26.62 10.03 -20.09
N PRO A 356 -27.04 10.33 -21.32
CA PRO A 356 -27.01 9.41 -22.43
C PRO A 356 -25.58 8.86 -22.65
N GLU A 357 -25.46 7.57 -22.86
CA GLU A 357 -24.15 6.90 -23.02
C GLU A 357 -23.36 7.41 -24.22
N GLU A 358 -24.08 7.89 -25.23
CA GLU A 358 -23.58 8.48 -26.47
C GLU A 358 -22.73 9.74 -26.25
N LEU A 359 -22.92 10.43 -25.13
CA LEU A 359 -22.15 11.63 -24.75
C LEU A 359 -20.83 11.31 -24.09
N SER A 360 -20.61 10.06 -23.67
CA SER A 360 -19.35 9.65 -23.06
C SER A 360 -18.23 9.59 -24.10
N PRO A 361 -17.10 10.32 -23.94
CA PRO A 361 -15.97 10.25 -24.87
C PRO A 361 -15.36 8.84 -25.00
N TRP A 362 -15.58 8.00 -24.01
CA TRP A 362 -14.97 6.66 -23.88
C TRP A 362 -15.93 5.50 -24.20
N LYS A 363 -17.15 5.76 -24.68
CA LYS A 363 -18.17 4.73 -24.91
C LYS A 363 -17.74 3.63 -25.92
N ASP A 364 -16.87 3.99 -26.86
CA ASP A 364 -16.44 3.12 -27.95
C ASP A 364 -15.14 2.37 -27.62
N LEU A 365 -14.55 2.53 -26.41
CA LEU A 365 -13.41 1.74 -25.98
C LEU A 365 -13.80 0.25 -25.92
N PRO A 366 -13.20 -0.61 -26.78
CA PRO A 366 -13.55 -2.02 -26.82
C PRO A 366 -13.11 -2.75 -25.52
N PHE A 367 -13.77 -3.84 -25.20
CA PHE A 367 -13.40 -4.62 -23.99
C PHE A 367 -11.98 -5.21 -24.09
N GLU A 368 -11.48 -5.41 -25.30
CA GLU A 368 -10.12 -5.86 -25.62
C GLU A 368 -9.03 -4.86 -25.22
N THR A 369 -9.40 -3.62 -24.84
CA THR A 369 -8.49 -2.68 -24.18
C THR A 369 -7.94 -3.24 -22.86
N MET A 370 -8.72 -4.11 -22.20
CA MET A 370 -8.24 -4.84 -21.03
C MET A 370 -7.03 -5.69 -21.39
N CYS A 371 -5.89 -5.47 -20.73
CA CYS A 371 -4.61 -6.16 -20.98
C CYS A 371 -4.14 -6.05 -22.46
N ALA A 372 -4.38 -4.92 -23.12
CA ALA A 372 -3.93 -4.71 -24.50
C ALA A 372 -2.39 -4.76 -24.58
N ASP A 373 -1.87 -5.13 -25.76
CA ASP A 373 -0.41 -5.23 -25.97
C ASP A 373 0.32 -3.90 -25.69
N ALA A 374 -0.34 -2.76 -25.97
CA ALA A 374 0.19 -1.44 -25.62
C ALA A 374 0.32 -1.24 -24.09
N HIS A 375 -0.65 -1.73 -23.29
CA HIS A 375 -0.59 -1.67 -21.84
C HIS A 375 0.47 -2.63 -21.29
N LYS A 376 0.62 -3.83 -21.87
CA LYS A 376 1.72 -4.75 -21.51
C LYS A 376 3.10 -4.15 -21.82
N ALA A 377 3.24 -3.49 -22.97
CA ALA A 377 4.47 -2.79 -23.31
C ALA A 377 4.78 -1.65 -22.34
N LEU A 378 3.74 -0.90 -21.92
CA LEU A 378 3.87 0.13 -20.89
C LEU A 378 4.25 -0.47 -19.53
N ALA A 379 3.68 -1.62 -19.14
CA ALA A 379 4.04 -2.32 -17.91
C ALA A 379 5.50 -2.80 -17.94
N LEU A 380 5.98 -3.28 -19.09
CA LEU A 380 7.39 -3.64 -19.28
C LEU A 380 8.29 -2.40 -19.13
N LYS A 381 7.97 -1.30 -19.82
CA LYS A 381 8.71 -0.04 -19.70
C LYS A 381 8.75 0.45 -18.25
N ALA A 382 7.61 0.41 -17.56
CA ALA A 382 7.54 0.82 -16.16
C ALA A 382 8.41 -0.05 -15.26
N ALA A 383 8.43 -1.36 -15.48
CA ALA A 383 9.31 -2.28 -14.77
C ALA A 383 10.80 -2.00 -15.08
N GLU A 384 11.16 -1.77 -16.35
CA GLU A 384 12.53 -1.43 -16.75
C GLU A 384 13.03 -0.13 -16.10
N GLU A 385 12.20 0.93 -16.08
CA GLU A 385 12.57 2.23 -15.50
C GLU A 385 12.59 2.22 -13.96
N SER A 386 11.93 1.26 -13.31
CA SER A 386 11.86 1.13 -11.85
C SER A 386 13.07 0.40 -11.24
N LEU A 387 13.89 -0.30 -12.06
CA LEU A 387 15.03 -1.07 -11.57
C LEU A 387 16.13 -0.16 -11.06
N VAL A 388 16.60 -0.42 -9.83
CA VAL A 388 17.69 0.35 -9.21
C VAL A 388 18.92 -0.54 -9.01
N LEU A 389 20.00 -0.22 -9.69
CA LEU A 389 21.28 -0.88 -9.44
C LEU A 389 21.91 -0.28 -8.18
N LEU A 390 21.79 -1.00 -7.06
CA LEU A 390 22.31 -0.53 -5.78
C LEU A 390 23.83 -0.68 -5.67
N GLN A 391 24.36 -1.74 -6.27
CA GLN A 391 25.78 -2.07 -6.19
C GLN A 391 26.21 -2.91 -7.39
N ASN A 392 27.46 -2.68 -7.87
CA ASN A 392 28.10 -3.47 -8.92
C ASN A 392 29.63 -3.44 -8.74
N ASN A 393 30.12 -4.05 -7.66
CA ASN A 393 31.52 -4.07 -7.30
C ASN A 393 32.32 -5.00 -8.22
N PRO A 394 33.57 -4.66 -8.56
CA PRO A 394 34.42 -5.52 -9.36
C PRO A 394 34.72 -6.88 -8.68
N VAL A 395 34.59 -7.95 -9.46
CA VAL A 395 35.13 -9.28 -9.18
C VAL A 395 36.22 -9.53 -10.19
N ASP A 396 37.41 -9.87 -9.73
CA ASP A 396 38.60 -10.04 -10.57
C ASP A 396 38.90 -8.81 -11.49
N GLY A 397 38.61 -7.62 -10.95
CA GLY A 397 38.89 -6.34 -11.60
C GLY A 397 37.83 -5.85 -12.59
N GLN A 398 36.70 -6.57 -12.73
CA GLN A 398 35.61 -6.16 -13.64
C GLN A 398 34.24 -6.24 -12.88
N PRO A 399 33.32 -5.28 -13.10
CA PRO A 399 31.96 -5.42 -12.65
C PRO A 399 31.32 -6.68 -13.22
N ILE A 400 30.51 -7.39 -12.45
CA ILE A 400 29.84 -8.61 -12.92
C ILE A 400 28.60 -8.32 -13.77
N LEU A 401 27.94 -7.21 -13.55
CA LEU A 401 26.81 -6.77 -14.36
C LEU A 401 27.22 -5.67 -15.35
N PRO A 402 26.63 -5.65 -16.56
CA PRO A 402 25.76 -6.70 -17.09
C PRO A 402 26.53 -7.98 -17.43
N PHE A 403 25.88 -9.12 -17.23
CA PHE A 403 26.42 -10.40 -17.67
C PHE A 403 26.65 -10.41 -19.20
N GLN A 404 27.82 -10.87 -19.63
CA GLN A 404 28.17 -10.94 -21.04
C GLN A 404 27.69 -12.28 -21.61
N LYS A 405 26.65 -12.26 -22.47
CA LYS A 405 26.04 -13.48 -23.05
C LYS A 405 27.07 -14.41 -23.67
N GLU A 406 28.09 -13.85 -24.31
CA GLU A 406 29.13 -14.61 -25.03
C GLU A 406 30.03 -15.42 -24.07
N LYS A 407 30.06 -15.05 -22.80
CA LYS A 407 30.87 -15.71 -21.76
C LYS A 407 30.08 -16.68 -20.89
N ILE A 408 28.74 -16.66 -20.99
CA ILE A 408 27.86 -17.48 -20.17
C ILE A 408 27.22 -18.54 -21.04
N LYS A 409 27.38 -19.82 -20.67
CA LYS A 409 26.71 -20.95 -21.28
C LYS A 409 25.60 -21.50 -20.37
N LYS A 410 25.80 -21.34 -19.08
CA LYS A 410 24.90 -21.89 -18.06
C LYS A 410 24.73 -20.91 -16.90
N VAL A 411 23.49 -20.56 -16.57
CA VAL A 411 23.16 -19.70 -15.45
C VAL A 411 22.21 -20.40 -14.52
N ALA A 412 22.48 -20.33 -13.19
CA ALA A 412 21.53 -20.78 -12.19
C ALA A 412 20.65 -19.62 -11.72
N ILE A 413 19.37 -19.90 -11.55
CA ILE A 413 18.44 -19.00 -10.85
C ILE A 413 17.95 -19.69 -9.58
N VAL A 414 18.11 -19.03 -8.45
CA VAL A 414 17.81 -19.55 -7.11
C VAL A 414 17.07 -18.52 -6.27
N GLY A 415 16.46 -18.95 -5.19
CA GLY A 415 15.80 -18.07 -4.23
C GLY A 415 14.27 -18.15 -4.23
N PRO A 416 13.64 -17.68 -3.14
CA PRO A 416 12.19 -17.84 -2.94
C PRO A 416 11.36 -17.07 -3.99
N ASN A 417 11.90 -15.98 -4.54
CA ASN A 417 11.22 -15.13 -5.51
C ASN A 417 11.57 -15.44 -6.97
N ALA A 418 12.38 -16.49 -7.23
CA ALA A 418 12.85 -16.84 -8.57
C ALA A 418 11.71 -17.13 -9.56
N ASP A 419 10.71 -17.89 -9.13
CA ASP A 419 9.52 -18.23 -9.93
C ASP A 419 8.21 -17.72 -9.30
N ALA A 420 8.30 -16.85 -8.30
CA ALA A 420 7.15 -16.24 -7.67
C ALA A 420 6.62 -15.04 -8.47
N LEU A 421 5.31 -14.86 -8.44
CA LEU A 421 4.62 -13.70 -9.02
C LEU A 421 4.22 -12.75 -7.88
N ASN A 422 5.18 -11.96 -7.41
CA ASN A 422 4.98 -11.01 -6.34
C ASN A 422 4.53 -9.65 -6.89
N PHE A 423 3.22 -9.38 -6.83
CA PHE A 423 2.66 -8.10 -7.27
C PHE A 423 2.42 -7.12 -6.13
N GLY A 424 2.56 -7.56 -4.86
CA GLY A 424 2.19 -6.77 -3.70
C GLY A 424 0.68 -6.72 -3.45
N THR A 425 0.26 -5.75 -2.64
CA THR A 425 -1.15 -5.59 -2.24
C THR A 425 -1.96 -4.83 -3.30
N TYR A 426 -3.29 -4.96 -3.24
CA TYR A 426 -4.24 -4.28 -4.14
C TYR A 426 -3.96 -4.51 -5.64
N SER A 427 -3.40 -5.65 -5.98
CA SER A 427 -3.16 -6.05 -7.37
C SER A 427 -4.41 -6.60 -8.03
N GLY A 428 -4.55 -6.32 -9.32
CA GLY A 428 -5.45 -6.99 -10.23
C GLY A 428 -5.03 -8.44 -10.52
N VAL A 429 -5.71 -9.07 -11.45
CA VAL A 429 -5.38 -10.39 -11.97
C VAL A 429 -4.66 -10.20 -13.30
N ALA A 430 -3.35 -10.41 -13.31
CA ALA A 430 -2.56 -10.34 -14.53
C ALA A 430 -2.96 -11.47 -15.51
N LYS A 431 -2.99 -11.16 -16.81
CA LYS A 431 -3.38 -12.16 -17.83
C LYS A 431 -2.26 -13.15 -18.16
N ASP A 432 -1.06 -12.64 -18.42
CA ASP A 432 0.09 -13.43 -18.83
C ASP A 432 1.35 -12.93 -18.08
N PRO A 433 1.43 -13.12 -16.75
CA PRO A 433 2.52 -12.60 -15.97
C PRO A 433 3.81 -13.36 -16.19
N VAL A 434 4.94 -12.66 -16.08
CA VAL A 434 6.27 -13.20 -16.32
C VAL A 434 7.08 -13.20 -15.03
N SER A 435 7.34 -14.39 -14.44
CA SER A 435 8.27 -14.56 -13.33
C SER A 435 9.73 -14.30 -13.78
N VAL A 436 10.66 -14.11 -12.84
CA VAL A 436 12.07 -13.89 -13.18
C VAL A 436 12.65 -15.09 -13.93
N LEU A 437 12.31 -16.30 -13.52
CA LEU A 437 12.67 -17.54 -14.23
C LEU A 437 12.18 -17.54 -15.68
N ASN A 438 10.91 -17.22 -15.87
CA ASN A 438 10.31 -17.22 -17.22
C ASN A 438 10.84 -16.06 -18.06
N GLY A 439 11.10 -14.90 -17.46
CA GLY A 439 11.74 -13.77 -18.13
C GLY A 439 13.16 -14.10 -18.62
N LEU A 440 13.95 -14.78 -17.80
CA LEU A 440 15.27 -15.27 -18.20
C LEU A 440 15.19 -16.26 -19.35
N ARG A 441 14.32 -17.26 -19.28
CA ARG A 441 14.11 -18.22 -20.36
C ARG A 441 13.66 -17.57 -21.66
N GLN A 442 12.72 -16.64 -21.57
CA GLN A 442 12.23 -15.89 -22.72
C GLN A 442 13.33 -15.02 -23.35
N TYR A 443 14.15 -14.36 -22.54
CA TYR A 443 15.17 -13.43 -23.03
C TYR A 443 16.43 -14.15 -23.56
N LEU A 444 16.84 -15.24 -22.91
CA LEU A 444 18.06 -15.96 -23.26
C LEU A 444 17.85 -17.00 -24.37
N GLY A 445 16.61 -17.46 -24.54
CA GLY A 445 16.29 -18.48 -25.54
C GLY A 445 16.97 -19.83 -25.24
N GLU A 446 17.43 -20.51 -26.28
CA GLU A 446 18.12 -21.81 -26.20
C GLU A 446 19.66 -21.66 -26.14
N ASP A 447 20.17 -20.45 -26.30
CA ASP A 447 21.62 -20.19 -26.38
C ASP A 447 22.34 -20.35 -25.02
N ILE A 448 21.62 -20.12 -23.92
CA ILE A 448 22.13 -20.19 -22.56
C ILE A 448 21.22 -21.13 -21.73
N GLU A 449 21.82 -22.15 -21.14
CA GLU A 449 21.08 -23.05 -20.25
C GLU A 449 20.68 -22.35 -18.95
N VAL A 450 19.37 -22.19 -18.71
CA VAL A 450 18.83 -21.65 -17.45
C VAL A 450 18.43 -22.79 -16.54
N VAL A 451 19.21 -22.99 -15.49
CA VAL A 451 18.98 -24.02 -14.48
C VAL A 451 18.24 -23.43 -13.30
N TYR A 452 17.14 -24.05 -12.92
CA TYR A 452 16.34 -23.65 -11.78
C TYR A 452 16.25 -24.73 -10.76
N VAL A 453 16.51 -24.39 -9.51
CA VAL A 453 16.23 -25.25 -8.36
C VAL A 453 15.14 -24.59 -7.55
N PRO A 454 13.97 -25.24 -7.42
CA PRO A 454 12.89 -24.72 -6.61
C PRO A 454 13.32 -24.47 -5.18
N TRP A 455 13.06 -23.28 -4.66
CA TRP A 455 13.29 -22.95 -3.26
C TRP A 455 12.42 -23.85 -2.38
N LYS A 456 13.03 -24.81 -1.75
CA LYS A 456 12.37 -25.65 -0.76
C LYS A 456 12.63 -25.07 0.61
N LYS A 457 11.66 -24.39 1.16
CA LYS A 457 11.62 -24.20 2.61
C LYS A 457 11.56 -25.61 3.20
N LYS A 458 12.55 -26.01 4.00
CA LYS A 458 12.44 -27.25 4.78
C LYS A 458 11.19 -27.06 5.61
N ASP A 459 10.13 -27.80 5.32
CA ASP A 459 8.91 -27.80 6.12
C ASP A 459 9.30 -28.19 7.55
N GLN A 460 9.65 -27.20 8.36
CA GLN A 460 9.72 -27.43 9.79
C GLN A 460 8.27 -27.59 10.23
N GLU A 461 7.93 -28.81 10.60
CA GLU A 461 6.63 -29.05 11.23
C GLU A 461 6.46 -28.10 12.41
N LEU A 462 5.23 -27.61 12.54
CA LEU A 462 4.84 -26.85 13.71
C LEU A 462 4.97 -27.79 14.91
N VAL A 463 5.91 -27.49 15.80
CA VAL A 463 6.12 -28.29 17.01
C VAL A 463 5.50 -27.60 18.21
N ASP A 464 5.03 -28.39 19.15
CA ASP A 464 4.53 -27.88 20.42
C ASP A 464 5.63 -27.10 21.14
N ILE A 465 5.28 -26.03 21.81
CA ILE A 465 6.22 -25.32 22.68
C ILE A 465 6.55 -26.24 23.85
N PRO A 466 7.82 -26.66 24.03
CA PRO A 466 8.20 -27.61 25.07
C PRO A 466 7.89 -27.08 26.48
N MET A 467 7.44 -27.97 27.36
CA MET A 467 7.04 -27.61 28.74
C MET A 467 8.17 -26.98 29.55
N ASP A 468 9.44 -27.35 29.30
CA ASP A 468 10.61 -26.72 29.90
C ASP A 468 10.94 -25.30 29.39
N ARG A 469 10.20 -24.83 28.39
CA ARG A 469 10.23 -23.42 27.87
C ARG A 469 9.06 -22.60 28.38
N ILE A 470 8.15 -23.23 29.09
CA ILE A 470 6.96 -22.59 29.65
C ILE A 470 7.24 -22.26 31.11
N ILE A 471 7.20 -20.98 31.46
CA ILE A 471 7.49 -20.49 32.82
C ILE A 471 6.24 -20.57 33.71
N SER A 472 5.06 -20.52 33.12
CA SER A 472 3.81 -20.69 33.87
C SER A 472 3.68 -22.12 34.36
N LEU A 473 3.89 -22.36 35.67
CA LEU A 473 3.94 -23.70 36.25
C LEU A 473 2.60 -24.10 36.87
N ASP A 474 2.31 -25.41 36.88
CA ASP A 474 1.23 -26.00 37.66
C ASP A 474 1.68 -26.26 39.11
N ASN A 475 0.81 -26.93 39.91
CA ASN A 475 1.08 -27.29 41.29
C ASN A 475 2.19 -28.35 41.45
N GLN A 476 2.65 -28.98 40.36
CA GLN A 476 3.73 -30.00 40.34
C GLN A 476 5.02 -29.42 39.77
N GLY A 477 5.04 -28.12 39.41
CA GLY A 477 6.20 -27.45 38.84
C GLY A 477 6.41 -27.72 37.35
N MET A 478 5.39 -28.21 36.64
CA MET A 478 5.44 -28.45 35.20
C MET A 478 4.91 -27.23 34.44
N GLY A 479 5.58 -26.90 33.31
CA GLY A 479 5.14 -25.82 32.41
C GLY A 479 3.79 -26.12 31.79
N VAL A 480 2.83 -25.18 31.89
CA VAL A 480 1.44 -25.39 31.44
C VAL A 480 0.84 -24.16 30.80
N TRP A 481 -0.12 -24.40 29.92
CA TRP A 481 -1.06 -23.39 29.41
C TRP A 481 -2.27 -23.31 30.31
N LYS A 482 -2.67 -22.11 30.73
CA LYS A 482 -3.92 -21.87 31.47
C LYS A 482 -5.04 -21.68 30.46
N ALA A 483 -6.02 -22.58 30.45
CA ALA A 483 -7.23 -22.50 29.61
C ALA A 483 -8.41 -21.96 30.41
N ARG A 484 -9.06 -20.90 29.91
CA ARG A 484 -10.25 -20.25 30.50
C ARG A 484 -11.39 -20.33 29.50
N TYR A 485 -12.55 -20.79 29.94
CA TYR A 485 -13.72 -21.09 29.10
C TYR A 485 -14.85 -20.11 29.33
N TYR A 486 -15.47 -19.61 28.26
CA TYR A 486 -16.53 -18.60 28.30
C TYR A 486 -17.69 -19.01 27.40
N THR A 487 -18.95 -18.68 27.84
CA THR A 487 -20.17 -18.91 27.06
C THR A 487 -20.42 -17.82 26.01
N ASN A 488 -19.55 -16.86 25.87
CA ASN A 488 -19.62 -15.79 24.87
C ASN A 488 -18.36 -15.77 23.97
N LYS A 489 -18.47 -15.19 22.78
CA LYS A 489 -17.36 -15.12 21.83
C LYS A 489 -16.22 -14.19 22.24
N GLN A 490 -16.53 -13.18 23.04
CA GLN A 490 -15.60 -12.11 23.38
C GLN A 490 -14.71 -12.44 24.59
N ALA A 491 -14.86 -13.61 25.20
CA ALA A 491 -14.20 -13.99 26.45
C ALA A 491 -14.43 -12.97 27.59
N HIS A 492 -15.61 -12.34 27.62
CA HIS A 492 -15.96 -11.30 28.59
C HIS A 492 -16.53 -11.90 29.88
N GLY A 493 -16.23 -11.24 31.02
CA GLY A 493 -16.72 -11.60 32.32
C GLY A 493 -15.91 -12.71 33.00
N LYS A 494 -16.50 -13.39 33.99
CA LYS A 494 -15.83 -14.49 34.67
C LYS A 494 -15.89 -15.76 33.81
N PRO A 495 -14.79 -16.51 33.66
CA PRO A 495 -14.81 -17.79 32.99
C PRO A 495 -15.70 -18.78 33.74
N ILE A 496 -16.46 -19.56 33.01
CA ILE A 496 -17.34 -20.61 33.59
C ILE A 496 -16.55 -21.83 34.11
N ALA A 497 -15.34 -22.00 33.61
CA ALA A 497 -14.37 -23.00 34.03
C ALA A 497 -12.98 -22.56 33.67
N GLN A 498 -11.98 -23.14 34.34
CA GLN A 498 -10.58 -23.04 33.99
C GLN A 498 -9.86 -24.33 34.33
N ASN A 499 -8.88 -24.67 33.52
CA ASN A 499 -7.94 -25.79 33.76
C ASN A 499 -6.58 -25.46 33.19
N THR A 500 -5.65 -26.41 33.26
CA THR A 500 -4.33 -26.36 32.64
C THR A 500 -4.23 -27.45 31.58
N VAL A 501 -3.50 -27.17 30.51
CA VAL A 501 -3.15 -28.13 29.45
C VAL A 501 -1.66 -28.07 29.16
N ALA A 502 -1.06 -29.18 28.77
CA ALA A 502 0.37 -29.25 28.46
C ALA A 502 0.72 -28.56 27.13
N ASN A 503 -0.17 -28.68 26.16
CA ASN A 503 -0.06 -28.07 24.82
C ASN A 503 -1.43 -27.62 24.32
N ILE A 504 -1.43 -26.89 23.20
CA ILE A 504 -2.64 -26.50 22.50
C ILE A 504 -2.72 -27.30 21.20
N ASP A 505 -3.14 -28.56 21.32
CA ASP A 505 -3.45 -29.46 20.21
C ASP A 505 -4.81 -30.12 20.51
N GLN A 506 -5.88 -29.51 20.00
CA GLN A 506 -7.26 -29.79 20.39
C GLN A 506 -8.12 -30.08 19.19
N HIS A 507 -8.74 -31.24 19.18
CA HIS A 507 -9.70 -31.68 18.18
C HIS A 507 -11.04 -32.00 18.88
N TRP A 508 -11.97 -31.07 18.85
CA TRP A 508 -13.23 -31.25 19.57
C TRP A 508 -14.32 -31.85 18.70
N ASN A 509 -14.33 -31.59 17.40
CA ASN A 509 -15.37 -32.01 16.45
C ASN A 509 -16.80 -31.80 17.04
N GLU A 510 -17.51 -32.87 17.35
CA GLU A 510 -18.82 -32.82 17.97
C GLU A 510 -18.82 -32.63 19.51
N LYS A 511 -17.61 -32.63 20.12
CA LYS A 511 -17.45 -32.47 21.57
C LYS A 511 -17.15 -30.99 21.90
N ALA A 512 -17.66 -30.56 23.05
CA ALA A 512 -17.27 -29.25 23.58
C ALA A 512 -15.90 -29.35 24.31
N PRO A 513 -15.07 -28.29 24.31
CA PRO A 513 -13.77 -28.27 24.99
C PRO A 513 -13.88 -28.41 26.52
N HIS A 514 -15.06 -28.17 27.07
CA HIS A 514 -15.37 -28.36 28.48
C HIS A 514 -16.86 -28.75 28.65
N ALA A 515 -17.15 -29.62 29.63
CA ALA A 515 -18.51 -30.15 29.83
C ALA A 515 -19.57 -29.06 30.01
N LYS A 516 -19.25 -27.94 30.64
CA LYS A 516 -20.13 -26.80 30.84
C LYS A 516 -20.46 -26.02 29.55
N LEU A 517 -19.77 -26.28 28.44
CA LEU A 517 -19.99 -25.69 27.11
C LEU A 517 -20.80 -26.63 26.20
N LYS A 518 -21.19 -27.83 26.68
CA LYS A 518 -21.95 -28.78 25.89
C LYS A 518 -23.29 -28.18 25.46
N GLY A 519 -23.56 -28.18 24.16
CA GLY A 519 -24.81 -27.64 23.59
C GLY A 519 -24.79 -26.12 23.34
N GLN A 520 -23.65 -25.44 23.56
CA GLN A 520 -23.49 -24.03 23.18
C GLN A 520 -23.05 -23.93 21.70
N ASP A 521 -23.81 -23.19 20.91
CA ASP A 521 -23.48 -22.95 19.48
C ASP A 521 -22.27 -22.02 19.29
N SER A 522 -22.03 -21.15 20.27
CA SER A 522 -20.88 -20.27 20.27
C SER A 522 -20.27 -20.11 21.66
N TYR A 523 -18.96 -20.16 21.72
CA TYR A 523 -18.18 -19.99 22.95
C TYR A 523 -16.77 -19.51 22.63
N SER A 524 -16.00 -19.15 23.65
CA SER A 524 -14.58 -18.88 23.49
C SER A 524 -13.72 -19.60 24.53
N VAL A 525 -12.47 -19.85 24.14
CA VAL A 525 -11.42 -20.39 25.02
C VAL A 525 -10.20 -19.49 24.92
N VAL A 526 -9.69 -19.06 26.05
CA VAL A 526 -8.43 -18.29 26.13
C VAL A 526 -7.35 -19.17 26.73
N TYR A 527 -6.34 -19.47 25.96
CA TYR A 527 -5.12 -20.09 26.43
C TYR A 527 -4.09 -19.00 26.70
N SER A 528 -3.42 -19.04 27.83
CA SER A 528 -2.38 -18.09 28.17
C SER A 528 -1.22 -18.77 28.89
N SER A 529 -0.01 -18.36 28.56
CA SER A 529 1.22 -18.80 29.23
C SER A 529 2.35 -17.80 29.01
N THR A 530 3.43 -17.96 29.75
CA THR A 530 4.69 -17.21 29.56
C THR A 530 5.76 -18.17 29.12
N ILE A 531 6.51 -17.83 28.09
CA ILE A 531 7.59 -18.64 27.53
C ILE A 531 8.96 -17.94 27.71
N ALA A 532 10.02 -18.76 27.77
CA ALA A 532 11.42 -18.33 27.77
C ALA A 532 12.17 -19.04 26.64
N PRO A 533 12.44 -18.37 25.52
CA PRO A 533 13.25 -18.91 24.43
C PRO A 533 14.70 -19.16 24.88
N THR A 534 15.32 -20.24 24.38
CA THR A 534 16.72 -20.60 24.71
C THR A 534 17.74 -20.13 23.71
N LYS A 535 17.32 -19.54 22.63
CA LYS A 535 18.16 -18.91 21.61
C LYS A 535 17.52 -17.62 21.17
N SER A 536 18.31 -16.59 20.98
CA SER A 536 17.86 -15.40 20.26
C SER A 536 17.65 -15.75 18.80
N GLY A 537 16.54 -15.30 18.21
CA GLY A 537 16.31 -15.56 16.81
C GLY A 537 14.90 -15.31 16.32
N LEU A 538 14.72 -15.48 15.01
CA LEU A 538 13.43 -15.41 14.37
C LEU A 538 12.74 -16.77 14.49
N TYR A 539 11.76 -16.84 15.37
CA TYR A 539 10.84 -17.97 15.52
C TYR A 539 9.66 -17.78 14.56
N THR A 540 8.97 -18.85 14.23
CA THR A 540 7.67 -18.77 13.58
C THR A 540 6.63 -19.33 14.55
N LEU A 541 5.66 -18.50 14.98
CA LEU A 541 4.48 -18.98 15.67
C LEU A 541 3.43 -19.37 14.64
N GLY A 542 2.77 -20.51 14.85
CA GLY A 542 1.80 -21.05 13.90
C GLY A 542 0.55 -21.61 14.55
N ILE A 543 -0.53 -21.59 13.80
CA ILE A 543 -1.81 -22.21 14.17
C ILE A 543 -2.36 -23.05 13.01
N GLU A 544 -3.05 -24.12 13.37
CA GLU A 544 -3.95 -24.87 12.51
C GLU A 544 -5.33 -24.83 13.16
N THR A 545 -6.32 -24.30 12.48
CA THR A 545 -7.64 -24.16 13.08
C THR A 545 -8.76 -24.39 12.07
N ALA A 546 -9.90 -24.87 12.55
CA ALA A 546 -11.12 -24.93 11.77
C ALA A 546 -12.32 -24.59 12.66
N GLY A 547 -13.34 -23.98 12.08
CA GLY A 547 -14.60 -23.68 12.76
C GLY A 547 -14.55 -22.52 13.73
N ALA A 548 -13.47 -21.76 13.79
CA ALA A 548 -13.32 -20.66 14.72
C ALA A 548 -12.48 -19.52 14.17
N ASN A 549 -12.72 -18.32 14.69
CA ASN A 549 -11.78 -17.22 14.59
C ASN A 549 -10.75 -17.38 15.72
N VAL A 550 -9.46 -17.31 15.37
CA VAL A 550 -8.37 -17.40 16.35
C VAL A 550 -7.54 -16.13 16.31
N THR A 551 -7.17 -15.63 17.48
CA THR A 551 -6.21 -14.55 17.63
C THR A 551 -5.07 -15.00 18.53
N VAL A 552 -3.83 -14.88 18.05
CA VAL A 552 -2.63 -15.08 18.85
C VAL A 552 -2.05 -13.72 19.18
N LYS A 553 -1.74 -13.49 20.45
CA LYS A 553 -1.07 -12.28 20.93
C LYS A 553 0.25 -12.63 21.59
N VAL A 554 1.22 -11.74 21.46
CA VAL A 554 2.51 -11.77 22.15
C VAL A 554 2.66 -10.45 22.90
N ASN A 555 2.89 -10.52 24.21
CA ASN A 555 2.96 -9.35 25.10
C ASN A 555 1.76 -8.38 24.91
N GLY A 556 0.55 -8.96 24.72
CA GLY A 556 -0.68 -8.20 24.49
C GLY A 556 -0.91 -7.75 23.05
N ALA A 557 0.11 -7.68 22.20
CA ALA A 557 0.00 -7.30 20.80
C ALA A 557 -0.46 -8.48 19.91
N PRO A 558 -1.43 -8.30 19.03
CA PRO A 558 -1.90 -9.37 18.13
C PRO A 558 -0.87 -9.65 17.04
N LEU A 559 -0.51 -10.93 16.88
CA LEU A 559 0.43 -11.42 15.87
C LEU A 559 -0.28 -12.19 14.74
N ILE A 560 -1.21 -13.09 15.08
CA ILE A 560 -1.95 -13.92 14.12
C ILE A 560 -3.44 -13.72 14.32
N ARG A 561 -4.20 -13.62 13.22
CA ARG A 561 -5.67 -13.62 13.22
C ARG A 561 -6.19 -14.44 12.06
N THR A 562 -7.21 -15.27 12.31
CA THR A 562 -7.90 -16.04 11.27
C THR A 562 -9.22 -15.40 10.87
N HIS A 563 -9.73 -15.77 9.69
CA HIS A 563 -11.03 -15.36 9.21
C HIS A 563 -12.16 -16.35 9.57
N GLY A 564 -11.80 -17.51 10.12
CA GLY A 564 -12.74 -18.50 10.65
C GLY A 564 -13.47 -19.30 9.59
N ASP A 565 -12.75 -20.01 8.72
CA ASP A 565 -13.35 -20.95 7.78
C ASP A 565 -14.15 -22.01 8.56
N LYS A 566 -15.35 -22.36 8.06
CA LYS A 566 -16.25 -23.30 8.72
C LYS A 566 -16.10 -24.73 8.24
N GLU A 567 -15.48 -24.93 7.09
CA GLU A 567 -15.41 -26.20 6.39
C GLU A 567 -13.98 -26.71 6.19
N ASN A 568 -12.99 -25.80 6.14
CA ASN A 568 -11.60 -26.13 5.89
C ASN A 568 -10.72 -25.81 7.09
N VAL A 569 -9.56 -26.48 7.14
CA VAL A 569 -8.51 -26.16 8.10
C VAL A 569 -7.70 -24.98 7.54
N GLU A 570 -7.63 -23.90 8.32
CA GLU A 570 -6.77 -22.76 8.06
C GLU A 570 -5.41 -23.00 8.73
N HIS A 571 -4.33 -22.79 7.97
CA HIS A 571 -2.95 -22.82 8.45
C HIS A 571 -2.38 -21.42 8.34
N LEU A 572 -2.01 -20.83 9.48
CA LEU A 572 -1.42 -19.50 9.53
C LEU A 572 -0.19 -19.52 10.41
N ALA A 573 0.87 -18.90 9.92
CA ALA A 573 2.14 -18.79 10.64
C ALA A 573 2.71 -17.38 10.49
N LYS A 574 3.38 -16.88 11.53
CA LYS A 574 4.02 -15.57 11.56
C LYS A 574 5.38 -15.66 12.24
N ALA A 575 6.35 -15.01 11.57
CA ALA A 575 7.66 -14.83 12.14
C ALA A 575 7.64 -13.78 13.26
N ILE A 576 8.38 -14.06 14.33
CA ILE A 576 8.58 -13.16 15.46
C ILE A 576 9.98 -13.35 16.03
N ARG A 577 10.65 -12.26 16.36
CA ARG A 577 11.95 -12.30 17.00
C ARG A 577 11.80 -12.49 18.50
N PHE A 578 12.45 -13.54 19.02
CA PHE A 578 12.61 -13.75 20.44
C PHE A 578 14.10 -13.65 20.82
N GLU A 579 14.36 -13.09 22.00
CA GLU A 579 15.71 -12.99 22.56
C GLU A 579 15.88 -13.97 23.72
N GLU A 580 17.04 -14.64 23.77
CA GLU A 580 17.40 -15.53 24.86
C GLU A 580 17.40 -14.78 26.20
N GLY A 581 16.84 -15.40 27.23
CA GLY A 581 16.76 -14.83 28.57
C GLY A 581 15.61 -13.83 28.78
N GLN A 582 14.83 -13.52 27.74
CA GLN A 582 13.63 -12.71 27.83
C GLN A 582 12.38 -13.59 27.98
N ASN A 583 11.39 -13.05 28.67
CA ASN A 583 10.10 -13.71 28.87
C ASN A 583 9.05 -13.08 27.96
N TYR A 584 8.20 -13.91 27.34
CA TYR A 584 7.15 -13.47 26.45
C TYR A 584 5.81 -14.04 26.90
N GLU A 585 4.82 -13.14 27.09
CA GLU A 585 3.45 -13.56 27.37
C GLU A 585 2.76 -13.94 26.07
N LEU A 586 2.22 -15.14 25.99
CA LEU A 586 1.43 -15.64 24.87
C LEU A 586 -0.03 -15.79 25.27
N GLU A 587 -0.91 -15.30 24.42
CA GLU A 587 -2.37 -15.51 24.54
C GLU A 587 -2.93 -16.01 23.22
N VAL A 588 -3.67 -17.12 23.26
CA VAL A 588 -4.39 -17.69 22.11
C VAL A 588 -5.87 -17.67 22.43
N LEU A 589 -6.63 -16.80 21.77
CA LEU A 589 -8.08 -16.69 21.88
C LEU A 589 -8.73 -17.45 20.74
N TYR A 590 -9.45 -18.50 21.05
CA TYR A 590 -10.28 -19.30 20.15
C TYR A 590 -11.76 -18.89 20.31
N MET A 591 -12.41 -18.50 19.20
CA MET A 591 -13.80 -18.07 19.17
C MET A 591 -14.60 -18.94 18.20
N LYS A 592 -15.36 -19.93 18.73
CA LYS A 592 -16.14 -20.86 17.91
C LYS A 592 -17.18 -20.15 17.05
N ASN A 593 -17.19 -20.45 15.76
CA ASN A 593 -18.24 -20.00 14.84
C ASN A 593 -19.49 -20.87 14.98
N ALA A 594 -20.68 -20.23 14.92
CA ALA A 594 -21.94 -20.96 14.92
C ALA A 594 -22.05 -21.86 13.67
N ASN A 595 -22.59 -23.08 13.88
CA ASN A 595 -22.79 -24.08 12.81
C ASN A 595 -21.51 -24.58 12.12
N ALA A 596 -20.34 -24.44 12.76
CA ALA A 596 -19.11 -25.04 12.23
C ALA A 596 -19.14 -26.56 12.41
N GLN A 597 -18.82 -27.30 11.35
CA GLN A 597 -18.78 -28.76 11.36
C GLN A 597 -17.48 -29.30 11.94
N LEU A 598 -16.36 -28.61 11.63
CA LEU A 598 -15.06 -28.89 12.21
C LEU A 598 -14.76 -27.94 13.35
N ASN A 599 -14.12 -28.43 14.42
CA ASN A 599 -13.70 -27.61 15.55
C ASN A 599 -12.36 -28.12 16.04
N GLN A 600 -11.30 -27.42 15.63
CA GLN A 600 -9.94 -27.78 16.06
C GLN A 600 -9.07 -26.54 16.24
N LEU A 601 -8.07 -26.68 17.07
CA LEU A 601 -7.02 -25.69 17.29
C LEU A 601 -5.71 -26.38 17.63
N ARG A 602 -4.68 -26.19 16.85
CA ARG A 602 -3.31 -26.48 17.17
C ARG A 602 -2.49 -25.19 17.18
N PHE A 603 -1.65 -25.01 18.17
CA PHE A 603 -0.74 -23.88 18.27
C PHE A 603 0.65 -24.38 18.66
N GLY A 604 1.63 -23.88 17.96
CA GLY A 604 3.02 -24.23 18.22
C GLY A 604 3.99 -23.20 17.64
N TRP A 605 5.25 -23.56 17.63
CA TRP A 605 6.29 -22.74 17.03
C TRP A 605 7.19 -23.57 16.11
N GLN A 606 7.92 -22.86 15.26
CA GLN A 606 9.13 -23.38 14.61
C GLN A 606 10.32 -22.67 15.24
N LEU A 607 11.34 -23.42 15.55
CA LEU A 607 12.58 -22.87 16.09
C LEU A 607 13.31 -22.02 15.05
N PRO A 608 14.20 -21.10 15.48
CA PRO A 608 15.09 -20.45 14.53
C PRO A 608 15.84 -21.50 13.70
N VAL A 609 15.85 -21.33 12.39
CA VAL A 609 16.55 -22.28 11.49
C VAL A 609 18.03 -22.22 11.83
N ASP A 610 18.64 -23.36 12.12
CA ASP A 610 20.10 -23.45 12.18
C ASP A 610 20.68 -23.17 10.80
N GLU A 611 21.83 -22.47 10.74
CA GLU A 611 22.49 -22.00 9.52
C GLU A 611 22.86 -23.12 8.51
N THR A 612 22.60 -24.38 8.82
CA THR A 612 22.99 -25.57 8.04
C THR A 612 21.80 -26.31 7.38
N ALA A 613 20.64 -25.67 7.22
CA ALA A 613 19.38 -26.37 6.92
C ALA A 613 19.00 -26.44 5.41
N PHE A 614 19.96 -26.30 4.49
CA PHE A 614 19.71 -26.48 3.06
C PHE A 614 20.04 -27.91 2.63
N GLU A 615 19.14 -28.58 1.93
CA GLU A 615 19.42 -29.89 1.31
C GLU A 615 20.28 -29.64 0.06
N GLY A 616 21.55 -29.74 0.20
CA GLY A 616 22.75 -29.72 -0.65
C GLY A 616 22.70 -29.60 -2.19
N GLY A 617 21.56 -29.71 -2.84
CA GLY A 617 21.48 -29.66 -4.30
C GLY A 617 21.67 -28.28 -4.92
N GLU A 618 21.20 -27.22 -4.23
CA GLU A 618 21.28 -25.85 -4.74
C GLU A 618 22.71 -25.33 -4.78
N MET A 619 23.53 -25.67 -3.77
CA MET A 619 24.94 -25.24 -3.69
C MET A 619 25.81 -25.96 -4.71
N GLU A 620 25.63 -27.28 -4.85
CA GLU A 620 26.36 -28.07 -5.85
C GLU A 620 26.06 -27.60 -7.27
N LEU A 621 24.81 -27.29 -7.54
CA LEU A 621 24.40 -26.74 -8.82
C LEU A 621 25.02 -25.35 -9.07
N SER A 622 24.97 -24.48 -8.07
CA SER A 622 25.48 -23.11 -8.16
C SER A 622 27.01 -23.08 -8.33
N ALA A 623 27.73 -24.10 -7.86
CA ALA A 623 29.16 -24.26 -8.07
C ALA A 623 29.54 -24.60 -9.53
N ASN A 624 28.61 -25.18 -10.30
CA ASN A 624 28.87 -25.74 -11.63
C ASN A 624 28.20 -24.92 -12.76
N VAL A 625 28.04 -23.62 -12.55
CA VAL A 625 27.48 -22.68 -13.52
C VAL A 625 28.37 -21.45 -13.68
N ASP A 626 28.22 -20.75 -14.79
CA ASP A 626 29.05 -19.57 -15.10
C ASP A 626 28.62 -18.34 -14.28
N ALA A 627 27.33 -18.23 -13.94
CA ALA A 627 26.80 -17.16 -13.11
C ALA A 627 25.57 -17.63 -12.32
N VAL A 628 25.27 -16.94 -11.22
CA VAL A 628 24.10 -17.18 -10.39
C VAL A 628 23.27 -15.92 -10.25
N ILE A 629 21.96 -16.05 -10.37
CA ILE A 629 20.97 -15.03 -10.10
C ILE A 629 20.18 -15.44 -8.86
N ALA A 630 20.42 -14.75 -7.75
CA ALA A 630 19.78 -15.02 -6.47
C ALA A 630 18.62 -14.06 -6.26
N VAL A 631 17.37 -14.52 -6.47
CA VAL A 631 16.17 -13.68 -6.34
C VAL A 631 15.60 -13.80 -4.94
N MET A 632 15.91 -12.79 -4.13
CA MET A 632 15.61 -12.70 -2.71
C MET A 632 14.59 -11.62 -2.43
N GLY A 633 14.22 -11.41 -1.18
CA GLY A 633 13.36 -10.30 -0.75
C GLY A 633 12.22 -10.73 0.16
N LEU A 634 11.17 -9.94 0.10
CA LEU A 634 9.98 -10.10 0.93
C LEU A 634 8.78 -10.53 0.08
N SER A 635 7.65 -10.69 0.75
CA SER A 635 6.35 -10.92 0.13
C SER A 635 5.25 -10.31 1.00
N VAL A 636 4.01 -10.39 0.54
CA VAL A 636 2.83 -9.96 1.31
C VAL A 636 2.64 -10.72 2.64
N GLU A 637 3.43 -11.75 2.90
CA GLU A 637 3.44 -12.42 4.20
C GLU A 637 4.13 -11.58 5.29
N TYR A 638 5.11 -10.76 4.90
CA TYR A 638 5.96 -9.98 5.82
C TYR A 638 5.55 -8.51 5.91
N GLU A 639 5.00 -7.95 4.82
CA GLU A 639 4.64 -6.54 4.73
C GLU A 639 3.37 -6.36 3.90
N ARG A 640 2.34 -5.78 4.48
CA ARG A 640 1.07 -5.46 3.81
C ARG A 640 0.14 -4.69 4.74
N GLU A 641 -1.01 -4.32 4.25
CA GLU A 641 -2.10 -3.82 5.09
C GLU A 641 -2.37 -4.76 6.29
N SER A 642 -2.49 -4.19 7.46
CA SER A 642 -2.64 -4.83 8.77
C SER A 642 -1.40 -5.56 9.30
N ILE A 643 -0.24 -5.44 8.65
CA ILE A 643 1.01 -6.09 9.06
C ILE A 643 2.18 -5.16 8.83
N ASP A 644 2.74 -4.63 9.92
CA ASP A 644 4.04 -3.98 9.91
C ASP A 644 5.17 -5.03 9.89
N ARG A 645 6.31 -4.64 9.35
CA ARG A 645 7.51 -5.49 9.37
C ARG A 645 8.00 -5.69 10.81
N SER A 646 8.34 -6.93 11.13
CA SER A 646 8.77 -7.35 12.47
C SER A 646 10.28 -7.60 12.59
N PHE A 647 11.04 -7.47 11.50
CA PHE A 647 12.49 -7.69 11.46
C PHE A 647 13.16 -6.84 10.38
N GLU A 648 14.43 -6.52 10.61
CA GLU A 648 15.31 -5.84 9.65
C GLU A 648 15.81 -6.80 8.56
N GLY A 649 16.08 -6.26 7.39
CA GLY A 649 16.75 -6.97 6.30
C GLY A 649 15.94 -8.10 5.69
N LEU A 650 16.65 -9.12 5.23
CA LEU A 650 16.09 -10.34 4.64
C LEU A 650 15.73 -11.37 5.71
N PRO A 651 14.76 -12.27 5.43
CA PRO A 651 14.55 -13.48 6.23
C PRO A 651 15.86 -14.26 6.46
N ARG A 652 16.02 -14.82 7.66
CA ARG A 652 17.29 -15.47 8.06
C ARG A 652 17.72 -16.58 7.13
N GLU A 653 16.78 -17.38 6.68
CA GLU A 653 17.04 -18.47 5.74
C GLU A 653 17.63 -17.96 4.41
N GLN A 654 17.19 -16.80 3.95
CA GLN A 654 17.75 -16.17 2.75
C GLN A 654 19.18 -15.67 3.01
N VAL A 655 19.42 -15.07 4.18
CA VAL A 655 20.78 -14.61 4.58
C VAL A 655 21.73 -15.79 4.74
N ALA A 656 21.31 -16.86 5.40
CA ALA A 656 22.11 -18.07 5.56
C ALA A 656 22.48 -18.67 4.20
N PHE A 657 21.51 -18.81 3.31
CA PHE A 657 21.72 -19.29 1.95
C PHE A 657 22.70 -18.41 1.16
N LEU A 658 22.53 -17.08 1.21
CA LEU A 658 23.45 -16.16 0.53
C LEU A 658 24.87 -16.22 1.06
N LYS A 659 25.06 -16.45 2.36
CA LYS A 659 26.40 -16.62 2.97
C LYS A 659 27.15 -17.80 2.37
N GLU A 660 26.49 -18.92 2.16
CA GLU A 660 27.07 -20.09 1.52
C GLU A 660 27.23 -19.88 0.01
N LEU A 661 26.19 -19.37 -0.67
CA LEU A 661 26.20 -19.16 -2.10
C LEU A 661 27.36 -18.27 -2.58
N LEU A 662 27.60 -17.14 -1.90
CA LEU A 662 28.66 -16.20 -2.25
C LEU A 662 30.07 -16.74 -2.04
N GLN A 663 30.24 -17.82 -1.23
CA GLN A 663 31.50 -18.54 -1.14
C GLN A 663 31.70 -19.53 -2.28
N VAL A 664 30.60 -20.09 -2.78
CA VAL A 664 30.59 -21.11 -3.85
C VAL A 664 30.74 -20.48 -5.22
N ASN A 665 30.07 -19.39 -5.48
CA ASN A 665 30.11 -18.70 -6.79
C ASN A 665 30.13 -17.17 -6.62
N LYS A 666 31.30 -16.57 -6.91
CA LYS A 666 31.47 -15.12 -6.82
C LYS A 666 30.78 -14.34 -7.95
N ASN A 667 30.47 -15.01 -9.06
CA ASN A 667 29.72 -14.39 -10.17
C ASN A 667 28.20 -14.44 -9.89
N THR A 668 27.81 -13.90 -8.73
CA THR A 668 26.43 -13.91 -8.24
C THR A 668 25.85 -12.52 -8.19
N ALA A 669 24.73 -12.30 -8.89
CA ALA A 669 23.90 -11.11 -8.78
C ALA A 669 22.73 -11.39 -7.85
N VAL A 670 22.52 -10.51 -6.86
CA VAL A 670 21.37 -10.58 -5.96
C VAL A 670 20.30 -9.63 -6.49
N VAL A 671 19.12 -10.15 -6.75
CA VAL A 671 17.92 -9.38 -7.14
C VAL A 671 17.00 -9.33 -5.93
N LEU A 672 16.64 -8.13 -5.50
CA LEU A 672 15.74 -7.90 -4.36
C LEU A 672 14.33 -7.61 -4.86
N GLN A 673 13.33 -8.31 -4.32
CA GLN A 673 11.91 -8.02 -4.52
C GLN A 673 11.24 -7.75 -3.18
N ASN A 674 10.88 -6.50 -2.91
CA ASN A 674 10.31 -6.04 -1.64
C ASN A 674 9.57 -4.72 -1.82
N GLY A 675 8.79 -4.32 -0.85
CA GLY A 675 8.02 -3.07 -0.89
C GLY A 675 8.56 -1.96 -0.01
N SER A 676 9.68 -2.18 0.68
CA SER A 676 10.34 -1.23 1.58
C SER A 676 11.85 -1.46 1.54
N SER A 677 12.63 -0.62 2.23
CA SER A 677 14.08 -0.80 2.28
C SER A 677 14.51 -2.14 2.92
N ILE A 678 15.61 -2.70 2.46
CA ILE A 678 16.25 -3.90 3.04
C ILE A 678 17.52 -3.47 3.78
N GLU A 679 17.45 -3.44 5.09
CA GLU A 679 18.54 -3.05 5.98
C GLU A 679 19.50 -4.22 6.17
N SER A 680 20.49 -4.33 5.30
CA SER A 680 21.48 -5.42 5.37
C SER A 680 22.89 -4.94 5.00
N GLU A 681 23.61 -4.44 6.01
CA GLU A 681 25.01 -4.04 5.85
C GLU A 681 25.88 -5.25 5.44
N TRP A 682 25.57 -6.45 5.95
CA TRP A 682 26.24 -7.67 5.55
C TRP A 682 26.09 -7.93 4.04
N LEU A 683 24.88 -7.78 3.48
CA LEU A 683 24.63 -7.98 2.05
C LEU A 683 25.44 -6.96 1.21
N LYS A 684 25.44 -5.69 1.60
CA LYS A 684 26.23 -4.63 0.93
C LYS A 684 27.72 -4.93 0.94
N GLN A 685 28.25 -5.52 2.03
CA GLN A 685 29.67 -5.83 2.16
C GLN A 685 30.10 -7.07 1.35
N HIS A 686 29.20 -8.02 1.10
CA HIS A 686 29.56 -9.34 0.56
C HIS A 686 29.02 -9.63 -0.83
N ALA A 687 27.85 -9.10 -1.19
CA ALA A 687 27.32 -9.30 -2.54
C ALA A 687 28.05 -8.41 -3.55
N PRO A 688 28.58 -8.97 -4.64
CA PRO A 688 29.26 -8.14 -5.65
C PRO A 688 28.28 -7.26 -6.43
N ALA A 689 27.06 -7.72 -6.73
CA ALA A 689 26.04 -6.91 -7.38
C ALA A 689 24.69 -7.09 -6.72
N ILE A 690 23.95 -5.97 -6.58
CA ILE A 690 22.61 -5.92 -6.00
C ILE A 690 21.72 -5.08 -6.91
N LEU A 691 20.65 -5.69 -7.39
CA LEU A 691 19.61 -5.04 -8.20
C LEU A 691 18.31 -5.03 -7.39
N GLU A 692 17.81 -3.84 -7.04
CA GLU A 692 16.50 -3.66 -6.43
C GLU A 692 15.43 -3.60 -7.51
N ALA A 693 14.47 -4.49 -7.43
CA ALA A 693 13.40 -4.63 -8.41
C ALA A 693 12.01 -4.36 -7.82
N TRP A 694 11.89 -4.11 -6.54
CA TRP A 694 10.63 -3.86 -5.85
C TRP A 694 9.62 -5.01 -6.08
N TYR A 695 8.31 -4.72 -6.14
CA TYR A 695 7.29 -5.61 -6.72
C TYR A 695 7.04 -5.15 -8.16
N PRO A 696 7.65 -5.81 -9.16
CA PRO A 696 7.89 -5.22 -10.49
C PRO A 696 6.74 -5.38 -11.49
N GLY A 697 5.53 -5.80 -11.04
CA GLY A 697 4.37 -5.98 -11.90
C GLY A 697 4.45 -7.18 -12.86
N GLU A 698 3.48 -7.26 -13.78
CA GLU A 698 3.29 -8.47 -14.60
C GLU A 698 4.42 -8.76 -15.59
N GLN A 699 5.22 -7.75 -15.99
CA GLN A 699 6.34 -7.89 -16.92
C GLN A 699 7.72 -7.81 -16.22
N GLY A 700 7.71 -7.81 -14.88
CA GLY A 700 8.91 -7.61 -14.08
C GLY A 700 10.02 -8.63 -14.32
N GLY A 701 9.67 -9.90 -14.52
CA GLY A 701 10.67 -10.93 -14.81
C GLY A 701 11.44 -10.70 -16.10
N LEU A 702 10.77 -10.21 -17.15
CA LEU A 702 11.42 -9.87 -18.42
C LEU A 702 12.30 -8.61 -18.27
N ALA A 703 11.83 -7.59 -17.56
CA ALA A 703 12.61 -6.37 -17.29
C ALA A 703 13.91 -6.71 -16.53
N ILE A 704 13.82 -7.53 -15.48
CA ILE A 704 14.99 -7.99 -14.70
C ILE A 704 15.97 -8.76 -15.60
N ALA A 705 15.48 -9.69 -16.41
CA ALA A 705 16.34 -10.46 -17.33
C ALA A 705 17.09 -9.54 -18.32
N LYS A 706 16.40 -8.57 -18.92
CA LYS A 706 17.00 -7.59 -19.83
C LYS A 706 18.06 -6.72 -19.15
N ALA A 707 17.81 -6.30 -17.90
CA ALA A 707 18.77 -5.52 -17.13
C ALA A 707 20.02 -6.34 -16.76
N LEU A 708 19.84 -7.55 -16.24
CA LEU A 708 20.98 -8.41 -15.87
C LEU A 708 21.93 -8.72 -17.04
N PHE A 709 21.42 -8.76 -18.26
CA PHE A 709 22.20 -9.03 -19.47
C PHE A 709 22.44 -7.80 -20.36
N GLY A 710 22.18 -6.60 -19.86
CA GLY A 710 22.57 -5.33 -20.47
C GLY A 710 21.76 -4.85 -21.66
N ALA A 711 20.60 -5.47 -21.97
CA ALA A 711 19.66 -4.94 -22.95
C ALA A 711 18.91 -3.69 -22.41
N VAL A 712 18.83 -3.57 -21.12
CA VAL A 712 18.37 -2.39 -20.39
C VAL A 712 19.46 -1.97 -19.42
N ASN A 713 19.78 -0.69 -19.40
CA ASN A 713 20.66 -0.11 -18.40
C ASN A 713 19.80 0.42 -17.25
N PRO A 714 19.96 -0.09 -16.01
CA PRO A 714 19.20 0.42 -14.88
C PRO A 714 19.41 1.93 -14.70
N GLY A 715 18.31 2.68 -14.67
CA GLY A 715 18.31 4.13 -14.51
C GLY A 715 17.42 4.59 -13.35
N GLY A 716 16.86 3.64 -12.59
CA GLY A 716 16.06 3.94 -11.41
C GLY A 716 16.90 4.50 -10.26
N LYS A 717 16.25 5.27 -9.38
CA LYS A 717 16.86 5.86 -8.17
C LYS A 717 15.98 5.58 -6.97
N LEU A 718 16.58 5.35 -5.79
CA LEU A 718 15.84 5.05 -4.57
C LEU A 718 14.90 6.20 -4.19
N PRO A 719 13.60 5.95 -3.99
CA PRO A 719 12.64 6.94 -3.52
C PRO A 719 12.63 7.08 -1.99
N MET A 720 13.47 6.32 -1.30
CA MET A 720 13.61 6.35 0.16
C MET A 720 15.02 5.99 0.59
N THR A 721 15.41 6.48 1.77
CA THR A 721 16.68 6.16 2.41
C THR A 721 16.67 4.73 2.95
N PHE A 722 17.68 3.93 2.61
CA PHE A 722 17.94 2.64 3.27
C PHE A 722 18.88 2.90 4.45
N VAL A 723 18.39 2.70 5.67
CA VAL A 723 19.20 2.84 6.88
C VAL A 723 20.02 1.58 7.13
N LYS A 724 21.08 1.68 7.94
CA LYS A 724 21.90 0.51 8.31
C LYS A 724 21.19 -0.40 9.31
N SER A 725 20.43 0.20 10.23
CA SER A 725 19.64 -0.52 11.25
C SER A 725 18.44 0.33 11.69
N TRP A 726 17.35 -0.32 12.08
CA TRP A 726 16.20 0.35 12.70
C TRP A 726 16.52 0.97 14.06
N ASN A 727 17.62 0.52 14.71
CA ASN A 727 18.13 1.17 15.93
C ASN A 727 18.63 2.61 15.68
N ASP A 728 18.81 2.98 14.42
CA ASP A 728 19.19 4.33 14.02
C ASP A 728 17.98 5.27 13.91
N LEU A 729 16.77 4.73 13.96
CA LEU A 729 15.51 5.46 13.83
C LEU A 729 14.80 5.62 15.19
N PRO A 730 13.99 6.66 15.36
CA PRO A 730 13.08 6.77 16.50
C PRO A 730 12.01 5.66 16.49
N GLY A 731 11.20 5.56 17.56
CA GLY A 731 10.08 4.60 17.66
C GLY A 731 9.13 4.71 16.49
N GLN A 732 8.57 3.61 16.00
CA GLN A 732 7.68 3.63 14.82
C GLN A 732 6.44 4.53 15.02
N ASP A 733 5.94 4.60 16.24
CA ASP A 733 4.83 5.42 16.69
C ASP A 733 5.17 6.92 16.89
N ASP A 734 6.46 7.28 16.79
CA ASP A 734 6.90 8.68 16.86
C ASP A 734 6.79 9.33 15.47
N TYR A 735 5.84 10.24 15.30
CA TYR A 735 5.57 10.92 14.03
C TYR A 735 6.41 12.17 13.78
N ASP A 736 7.26 12.57 14.74
CA ASP A 736 8.19 13.68 14.58
C ASP A 736 9.38 13.29 13.69
N ILE A 737 9.36 13.75 12.43
CA ILE A 737 10.42 13.45 11.48
C ILE A 737 11.76 14.12 11.82
N ALA A 738 11.74 15.25 12.54
CA ALA A 738 12.94 15.99 12.91
C ALA A 738 13.85 15.23 13.90
N LYS A 739 13.35 14.14 14.47
CA LYS A 739 14.12 13.23 15.34
C LYS A 739 15.06 12.28 14.59
N GLY A 740 15.34 12.53 13.32
CA GLY A 740 16.30 11.78 12.52
C GLY A 740 15.66 10.77 11.58
N ARG A 741 14.56 11.15 10.91
CA ARG A 741 13.94 10.35 9.85
C ARG A 741 14.22 10.94 8.48
N THR A 742 14.25 10.07 7.48
CA THR A 742 14.42 10.40 6.06
C THR A 742 15.69 11.22 5.77
N TYR A 743 16.08 11.33 4.52
CA TYR A 743 17.25 12.16 4.14
C TYR A 743 17.15 13.62 4.59
N LEU A 744 15.94 14.07 4.98
CA LEU A 744 15.73 15.43 5.47
C LEU A 744 16.37 15.67 6.83
N TYR A 745 16.38 14.68 7.73
CA TYR A 745 16.84 14.81 9.11
C TYR A 745 17.71 13.65 9.62
N PHE A 746 18.00 12.66 8.79
CA PHE A 746 18.84 11.52 9.15
C PHE A 746 20.32 11.91 9.03
N GLU A 747 20.96 12.18 10.17
CA GLU A 747 22.35 12.65 10.23
C GLU A 747 23.40 11.53 10.13
N LYS A 748 23.00 10.26 10.33
CA LYS A 748 23.90 9.13 10.26
C LYS A 748 24.16 8.76 8.79
N GLU A 749 25.22 7.98 8.57
CA GLU A 749 25.53 7.43 7.25
C GLU A 749 24.47 6.38 6.87
N PRO A 750 23.73 6.54 5.77
CA PRO A 750 22.76 5.54 5.32
C PRO A 750 23.47 4.30 4.73
N LEU A 751 22.72 3.19 4.64
CA LEU A 751 23.16 2.04 3.84
C LEU A 751 23.18 2.43 2.35
N PHE A 752 22.07 3.00 1.87
CA PHE A 752 21.97 3.66 0.56
C PHE A 752 21.13 4.94 0.73
N ALA A 753 21.60 6.03 0.16
CA ALA A 753 20.97 7.33 0.31
C ALA A 753 19.70 7.45 -0.56
N PHE A 754 18.80 8.36 -0.19
CA PHE A 754 17.70 8.80 -1.05
C PHE A 754 18.27 9.29 -2.41
N GLY A 755 17.64 8.88 -3.50
CA GLY A 755 18.10 9.20 -4.86
C GLY A 755 19.23 8.32 -5.39
N HIS A 756 19.81 7.40 -4.59
CA HIS A 756 20.87 6.51 -5.02
C HIS A 756 20.42 5.52 -6.09
N GLY A 757 21.26 5.29 -7.07
CA GLY A 757 21.13 4.29 -8.13
C GLY A 757 22.30 4.42 -9.10
N LEU A 758 22.96 3.29 -9.39
CA LEU A 758 24.07 3.18 -10.33
C LEU A 758 23.54 2.94 -11.75
N SER A 759 24.44 3.12 -12.71
CA SER A 759 24.22 2.81 -14.12
C SER A 759 25.39 1.96 -14.67
N TYR A 760 25.18 1.29 -15.79
CA TYR A 760 26.24 0.61 -16.53
C TYR A 760 27.07 1.57 -17.40
N THR A 761 26.72 2.86 -17.40
CA THR A 761 27.44 3.93 -18.09
C THR A 761 27.74 5.07 -17.13
N ASP A 762 28.61 5.98 -17.50
CA ASP A 762 29.00 7.12 -16.67
C ASP A 762 28.42 8.42 -17.23
N PHE A 763 28.08 9.34 -16.32
CA PHE A 763 27.57 10.66 -16.68
C PHE A 763 28.40 11.78 -16.06
N GLU A 764 28.61 12.84 -16.81
CA GLU A 764 29.32 14.05 -16.37
C GLU A 764 28.37 15.25 -16.44
N PHE A 765 28.37 16.07 -15.39
CA PHE A 765 27.59 17.30 -15.29
C PHE A 765 28.47 18.50 -15.61
N SER A 766 28.04 19.36 -16.53
CA SER A 766 28.74 20.65 -16.77
C SER A 766 28.56 21.59 -15.57
N PRO A 767 29.39 22.65 -15.44
CA PRO A 767 29.18 23.69 -14.42
C PRO A 767 27.76 24.27 -14.48
N MET A 768 27.18 24.55 -13.31
CA MET A 768 25.85 25.17 -13.18
C MET A 768 25.92 26.66 -13.56
N GLU A 769 24.99 27.09 -14.41
CA GLU A 769 24.68 28.50 -14.66
C GLU A 769 23.39 28.85 -13.95
N ILE A 770 23.36 30.00 -13.26
CA ILE A 770 22.20 30.47 -12.51
C ILE A 770 21.85 31.87 -13.02
N ASN A 771 20.56 32.08 -13.22
CA ASN A 771 20.04 33.32 -13.85
C ASN A 771 20.27 34.59 -13.03
N ALA A 772 20.56 34.51 -11.71
CA ALA A 772 20.95 35.64 -10.86
C ALA A 772 21.71 35.16 -9.60
N GLU A 773 22.30 36.09 -8.85
CA GLU A 773 22.97 35.81 -7.57
C GLU A 773 22.07 36.09 -6.35
N SER A 774 20.99 36.86 -6.54
CA SER A 774 20.02 37.21 -5.49
C SER A 774 18.62 37.21 -6.06
N PHE A 775 17.66 36.69 -5.27
CA PHE A 775 16.27 36.46 -5.70
C PHE A 775 15.29 37.02 -4.68
N ALA A 776 14.28 37.73 -5.15
CA ALA A 776 13.14 38.17 -4.35
C ALA A 776 12.03 37.11 -4.34
N LEU A 777 11.01 37.34 -3.53
CA LEU A 777 9.92 36.37 -3.28
C LEU A 777 9.19 35.91 -4.55
N GLU A 778 8.99 36.79 -5.51
CA GLU A 778 8.25 36.51 -6.75
C GLU A 778 9.17 36.02 -7.89
N ASP A 779 10.46 35.90 -7.63
CA ASP A 779 11.42 35.44 -8.64
C ASP A 779 11.44 33.90 -8.76
N GLU A 780 12.06 33.44 -9.84
CA GLU A 780 12.34 32.03 -10.10
C GLU A 780 13.85 31.82 -10.23
N ILE A 781 14.36 30.86 -9.46
CA ILE A 781 15.75 30.40 -9.57
C ILE A 781 15.78 29.41 -10.73
N VAL A 782 16.50 29.78 -11.79
CA VAL A 782 16.69 28.90 -12.95
C VAL A 782 18.13 28.40 -12.95
N VAL A 783 18.32 27.09 -12.90
CA VAL A 783 19.59 26.40 -12.92
C VAL A 783 19.73 25.68 -14.25
N SER A 784 20.72 26.07 -15.07
CA SER A 784 20.98 25.47 -16.37
C SER A 784 22.35 24.76 -16.36
N PHE A 785 22.42 23.59 -16.95
CA PHE A 785 23.61 22.76 -17.07
C PHE A 785 23.42 21.75 -18.21
N SER A 786 24.46 21.02 -18.57
CA SER A 786 24.32 19.85 -19.44
C SER A 786 24.74 18.59 -18.71
N VAL A 787 24.13 17.47 -19.11
CA VAL A 787 24.52 16.12 -18.71
C VAL A 787 25.01 15.39 -19.93
N ARG A 788 26.21 14.81 -19.87
CA ARG A 788 26.84 14.04 -20.94
C ARG A 788 27.04 12.60 -20.53
N ASN A 789 26.66 11.68 -21.38
CA ASN A 789 27.02 10.29 -21.26
C ASN A 789 28.45 10.06 -21.75
N THR A 790 29.36 9.75 -20.83
CA THR A 790 30.78 9.56 -21.10
C THR A 790 31.20 8.10 -21.28
N GLY A 791 30.26 7.17 -21.03
CA GLY A 791 30.49 5.73 -21.16
C GLY A 791 30.20 5.17 -22.55
N ASP A 792 30.10 3.87 -22.65
CA ASP A 792 30.07 3.10 -23.90
C ASP A 792 28.70 2.61 -24.35
N ARG A 793 27.64 2.96 -23.60
CA ARG A 793 26.25 2.55 -23.89
C ARG A 793 25.24 3.64 -23.54
N SER A 794 24.02 3.53 -24.07
CA SER A 794 22.93 4.42 -23.69
C SER A 794 22.48 4.18 -22.24
N GLY A 795 21.95 5.19 -21.61
CA GLY A 795 21.42 5.11 -20.26
C GLY A 795 20.63 6.34 -19.85
N ASP A 796 19.97 6.23 -18.72
CA ASP A 796 19.25 7.31 -18.09
C ASP A 796 19.99 7.82 -16.86
N GLU A 797 19.98 9.13 -16.67
CA GLU A 797 20.42 9.77 -15.43
C GLU A 797 19.30 10.66 -14.89
N VAL A 798 19.22 10.78 -13.57
CA VAL A 798 18.31 11.70 -12.88
C VAL A 798 19.10 12.82 -12.23
N ALA A 799 19.05 13.99 -12.82
CA ALA A 799 19.59 15.21 -12.22
C ALA A 799 18.68 15.64 -11.06
N GLN A 800 19.25 15.78 -9.86
CA GLN A 800 18.52 16.08 -8.62
C GLN A 800 19.07 17.39 -8.05
N LEU A 801 18.20 18.38 -7.89
CA LEU A 801 18.56 19.69 -7.34
C LEU A 801 18.01 19.83 -5.92
N TYR A 802 18.94 19.87 -4.97
CA TYR A 802 18.65 20.08 -3.56
C TYR A 802 18.96 21.52 -3.13
N VAL A 803 18.26 21.98 -2.12
CA VAL A 803 18.49 23.27 -1.48
C VAL A 803 18.83 23.05 -0.02
N LYS A 804 19.95 23.61 0.42
CA LYS A 804 20.38 23.70 1.80
C LYS A 804 20.32 25.15 2.28
N GLU A 805 19.54 25.39 3.33
CA GLU A 805 19.45 26.70 3.95
C GLU A 805 20.71 26.95 4.79
N LEU A 806 21.39 28.07 4.60
CA LEU A 806 22.60 28.45 5.34
C LEU A 806 22.32 29.45 6.46
N PHE A 807 21.11 30.04 6.50
CA PHE A 807 20.62 30.84 7.61
C PHE A 807 20.03 29.99 8.74
N GLU A 808 19.98 30.51 9.95
CA GLU A 808 19.47 29.80 11.11
C GLU A 808 17.96 29.94 11.24
N ARG A 809 17.30 28.81 11.50
CA ARG A 809 15.92 28.70 11.95
C ARG A 809 15.72 27.40 12.72
N ASN A 810 14.63 27.34 13.50
CA ASN A 810 14.29 26.13 14.23
C ASN A 810 13.87 24.99 13.27
N GLU A 811 14.27 23.77 13.59
CA GLU A 811 13.91 22.56 12.85
C GLU A 811 14.10 22.69 11.32
N LYS A 812 15.29 23.08 10.90
CA LYS A 812 15.60 23.09 9.46
C LYS A 812 16.08 21.70 9.01
N PRO A 813 15.63 21.21 7.87
CA PRO A 813 16.17 19.97 7.29
C PRO A 813 17.64 20.14 6.85
N ILE A 814 18.36 19.02 6.74
CA ILE A 814 19.73 18.98 6.22
C ILE A 814 19.78 19.59 4.82
N GLN A 815 18.83 19.19 3.98
CA GLN A 815 18.56 19.71 2.65
C GLN A 815 17.18 19.26 2.19
N ARG A 816 16.63 19.89 1.13
CA ARG A 816 15.33 19.54 0.53
C ARG A 816 15.48 19.39 -0.98
N LEU A 817 14.98 18.30 -1.56
CA LEU A 817 14.80 18.18 -3.01
C LEU A 817 13.82 19.25 -3.48
N LYS A 818 14.19 20.02 -4.51
CA LYS A 818 13.37 21.13 -5.04
C LYS A 818 13.09 21.03 -6.52
N ALA A 819 13.91 20.31 -7.26
CA ALA A 819 13.64 19.97 -8.65
C ALA A 819 14.41 18.71 -9.05
N PHE A 820 13.92 18.01 -10.04
CA PHE A 820 14.62 16.87 -10.66
C PHE A 820 14.19 16.71 -12.11
N GLN A 821 15.03 16.05 -12.88
CA GLN A 821 14.70 15.68 -14.26
C GLN A 821 15.46 14.40 -14.64
N ARG A 822 14.70 13.42 -15.18
CA ARG A 822 15.26 12.23 -15.82
C ARG A 822 15.60 12.56 -17.27
N VAL A 823 16.80 12.19 -17.72
CA VAL A 823 17.26 12.35 -19.10
C VAL A 823 17.78 11.04 -19.65
N HIS A 824 17.39 10.71 -20.86
CA HIS A 824 17.92 9.56 -21.61
C HIS A 824 19.01 10.03 -22.57
N LEU A 825 20.18 9.39 -22.55
CA LEU A 825 21.33 9.77 -23.37
C LEU A 825 21.95 8.55 -24.06
N GLY A 826 22.10 8.64 -25.37
CA GLY A 826 22.92 7.71 -26.14
C GLY A 826 24.42 7.84 -25.78
N GLN A 827 25.24 6.90 -26.24
CA GLN A 827 26.69 6.93 -26.04
C GLN A 827 27.29 8.23 -26.60
N GLY A 828 27.99 8.97 -25.75
CA GLY A 828 28.63 10.23 -26.10
C GLY A 828 27.68 11.41 -26.33
N GLU A 829 26.37 11.22 -26.12
CA GLU A 829 25.35 12.24 -26.25
C GLU A 829 25.35 13.17 -25.03
N ASP A 830 24.94 14.41 -25.23
CA ASP A 830 24.68 15.37 -24.16
C ASP A 830 23.32 16.04 -24.31
N ALA A 831 22.69 16.36 -23.18
CA ALA A 831 21.45 17.10 -23.12
C ALA A 831 21.57 18.32 -22.22
N ASN A 832 21.02 19.45 -22.69
CA ASN A 832 20.84 20.61 -21.83
C ASN A 832 19.63 20.41 -20.90
N VAL A 833 19.86 20.65 -19.63
CA VAL A 833 18.86 20.53 -18.57
C VAL A 833 18.65 21.90 -17.94
N GLN A 834 17.40 22.23 -17.70
CA GLN A 834 16.99 23.43 -16.99
C GLN A 834 16.04 23.06 -15.85
N LEU A 835 16.43 23.34 -14.63
CA LEU A 835 15.62 23.13 -13.44
C LEU A 835 15.22 24.47 -12.85
N SER A 836 13.94 24.63 -12.52
CA SER A 836 13.36 25.85 -12.00
C SER A 836 12.81 25.67 -10.59
N ILE A 837 13.05 26.64 -9.73
CA ILE A 837 12.51 26.71 -8.37
C ILE A 837 11.89 28.10 -8.16
N PRO A 838 10.56 28.21 -8.10
CA PRO A 838 9.92 29.43 -7.61
C PRO A 838 10.38 29.73 -6.18
N VAL A 839 10.81 30.95 -5.89
CA VAL A 839 11.36 31.31 -4.56
C VAL A 839 10.33 31.05 -3.45
N LYS A 840 9.03 31.22 -3.72
CA LYS A 840 7.95 30.88 -2.80
C LYS A 840 7.91 29.39 -2.39
N ASP A 841 8.43 28.48 -3.21
CA ASP A 841 8.49 27.05 -2.91
C ASP A 841 9.62 26.69 -1.91
N LEU A 842 10.47 27.66 -1.58
CA LEU A 842 11.43 27.58 -0.47
C LEU A 842 10.79 27.84 0.90
N ALA A 843 9.51 28.18 0.92
CA ALA A 843 8.82 28.53 2.15
C ALA A 843 8.83 27.42 3.20
N TYR A 844 8.77 27.85 4.44
CA TYR A 844 8.54 27.03 5.62
C TYR A 844 7.38 27.62 6.45
N TRP A 845 6.75 26.79 7.26
CA TRP A 845 5.66 27.23 8.15
C TRP A 845 6.22 27.79 9.44
N ASP A 846 5.89 29.03 9.75
CA ASP A 846 6.20 29.66 11.03
C ASP A 846 5.05 29.45 12.02
N GLU A 847 5.28 28.63 13.05
CA GLU A 847 4.26 28.28 14.03
C GLU A 847 3.87 29.44 14.95
N ASN A 848 4.76 30.42 15.15
CA ASN A 848 4.48 31.58 16.00
C ASN A 848 3.51 32.53 15.31
N ASP A 849 3.78 32.80 14.02
CA ASP A 849 2.98 33.78 13.24
C ASP A 849 1.85 33.09 12.46
N LYS A 850 1.77 31.75 12.47
CA LYS A 850 0.75 30.95 11.76
C LYS A 850 0.68 31.27 10.28
N GLN A 851 1.83 31.39 9.62
CA GLN A 851 1.91 31.75 8.20
C GLN A 851 3.12 31.13 7.53
N TRP A 852 3.05 31.04 6.21
CA TRP A 852 4.19 30.67 5.39
C TRP A 852 5.18 31.82 5.29
N LYS A 853 6.47 31.50 5.39
CA LYS A 853 7.57 32.44 5.24
C LYS A 853 8.67 31.86 4.37
N VAL A 854 9.26 32.70 3.53
CA VAL A 854 10.54 32.42 2.89
C VAL A 854 11.65 33.07 3.71
N GLY A 855 12.67 32.31 4.05
CA GLY A 855 13.80 32.80 4.83
C GLY A 855 14.60 33.85 4.09
N ASN A 856 15.24 34.72 4.83
CA ASN A 856 16.11 35.77 4.30
C ASN A 856 17.57 35.39 4.55
N GLY A 857 18.38 35.30 3.48
CA GLY A 857 19.78 34.94 3.60
C GLY A 857 20.26 33.94 2.53
N PRO A 858 21.51 33.47 2.66
CA PRO A 858 22.09 32.59 1.68
C PRO A 858 21.50 31.17 1.74
N ILE A 859 21.36 30.59 0.55
CA ILE A 859 21.05 29.15 0.35
C ILE A 859 22.13 28.54 -0.53
N GLU A 860 22.39 27.25 -0.35
CA GLU A 860 23.25 26.46 -1.23
C GLU A 860 22.39 25.59 -2.14
N LEU A 861 22.51 25.82 -3.44
CA LEU A 861 22.00 24.94 -4.48
C LEU A 861 22.98 23.80 -4.66
N ARG A 862 22.47 22.56 -4.63
CA ARG A 862 23.26 21.33 -4.62
C ARG A 862 22.75 20.42 -5.74
N LEU A 863 23.50 20.34 -6.83
CA LEU A 863 23.18 19.49 -7.97
C LEU A 863 23.94 18.16 -7.86
N GLY A 864 23.20 17.05 -7.91
CA GLY A 864 23.76 15.72 -7.82
C GLY A 864 22.87 14.67 -8.45
N ASN A 865 23.15 13.41 -8.18
CA ASN A 865 22.32 12.27 -8.58
C ASN A 865 21.95 11.34 -7.40
N ALA A 866 22.21 11.79 -6.16
CA ALA A 866 21.70 11.27 -4.91
C ALA A 866 21.84 12.34 -3.82
N SER A 867 21.13 12.20 -2.71
CA SER A 867 21.16 13.17 -1.60
C SER A 867 22.54 13.26 -0.92
N ASP A 868 23.36 12.21 -1.00
CA ASP A 868 24.75 12.16 -0.52
C ASP A 868 25.80 12.28 -1.62
N LYS A 869 25.39 12.25 -2.91
CA LYS A 869 26.31 12.37 -4.06
C LYS A 869 26.06 13.66 -4.84
N ILE A 870 26.60 14.74 -4.30
CA ILE A 870 26.49 16.07 -4.87
C ILE A 870 27.72 16.34 -5.74
N HIS A 871 27.48 16.66 -7.00
CA HIS A 871 28.56 16.97 -7.98
C HIS A 871 28.95 18.44 -7.97
N LEU A 872 27.97 19.33 -7.83
CA LEU A 872 28.14 20.76 -7.96
C LEU A 872 27.37 21.50 -6.88
N THR A 873 27.97 22.60 -6.36
CA THR A 873 27.29 23.48 -5.41
C THR A 873 27.47 24.95 -5.84
N LYS A 874 26.45 25.76 -5.54
CA LYS A 874 26.50 27.21 -5.73
C LYS A 874 25.62 27.93 -4.71
N THR A 875 26.17 28.97 -4.07
CA THR A 875 25.43 29.77 -3.12
C THR A 875 24.76 30.94 -3.82
N VAL A 876 23.51 31.19 -3.53
CA VAL A 876 22.71 32.35 -3.91
C VAL A 876 22.07 32.97 -2.71
N ASN A 877 21.63 34.24 -2.81
CA ASN A 877 21.00 34.95 -1.71
C ASN A 877 19.49 35.09 -1.95
N ILE A 878 18.70 34.85 -0.90
CA ILE A 878 17.23 34.99 -0.95
C ILE A 878 16.86 36.24 -0.14
N VAL A 879 16.05 37.09 -0.74
CA VAL A 879 15.38 38.20 -0.07
C VAL A 879 13.95 37.71 0.23
N GLY A 880 13.81 37.10 1.39
CA GLY A 880 12.58 36.45 1.81
C GLY A 880 11.54 37.35 2.43
N GLY A 881 10.41 36.78 2.85
CA GLY A 881 9.28 37.49 3.45
C GLY A 881 8.14 36.55 3.82
N ALA A 882 7.03 37.07 4.28
CA ALA A 882 5.79 36.36 4.50
C ALA A 882 5.07 36.15 3.16
N LEU A 883 4.38 35.01 3.01
CA LEU A 883 3.54 34.69 1.87
C LEU A 883 2.07 34.95 2.18
#